data_678debff15ad069e7db80768a4da7fab
#
_entry.id   678debff15ad069e7db80768a4da7fab
#
_cell.length_a   1.000
_cell.length_b   1.000
_cell.length_c   1.000
_cell.angle_alpha   90.00
_cell.angle_beta   90.00
_cell.angle_gamma   90.00
#
_symmetry.space_group_name_H-M   'P 1'
#
loop_
_entity.id
_entity.type
_entity.pdbx_description
1 polymer ?
#
loop_
_entity_poly.entity_id
_entity_poly.type
_entity_poly.pdbx_seq_one_letter_code
_entity_poly.pdbx_strand_id
1 'polypeptide(L)'
;MFKNNFNARPVALHFKHFTHRSYALFSCLGREVLICTLSVATLTNAKADGISTKPVASALALDSLSREEVKLDEVLVTGSRAPLTALQSAKIVAVISRDDIQRAEAASVNDILKLVPGVDVRQRGGFGVQTDISINGGTFDQITILLNGMNISSAQTGHNAADFPVSLSDIERIEVLEGASARVFGSSAFSGAINIVTRADAENNVTVAAEGGSFGTFGGDASVNLATGAVRQKLSGGYTQSDGGTENSDFRRRRAYYTGSWKSRYVDMQWQGGFSSQDFGASTFYSAKFKNQFEATRRFLASAQAEIKPWTDDRFVLTPMVYWHKDVDHYQLIKGKEGAAAGENYHRLDTYGGSLNAHASWLLGKTAAGVDVRREHILSTAYGDVQPEDKWVAISGTDRKYNRLGERTNTSLFLEHNVIVGGFTLSAGLLANRNTALDGKFRLYPGVDVSYRPNDEWKVYASWNRALRVPTYTDLYTSNSVQQGDIALRPEKNEAFKVGTRYRTHGFEAVLSGFYSKGTDIIDWVYPTAESKKYQAMNIGKLDNMGYSVDAALHLQELLPKFFITRIKAGYAFIHQKHSTDGDVFGSLYALEYLRHKATLQVDHRIWRQLTASWALRWQERMNGYHPYTKVDVRLQWSAPTYNIYVKADNITNHHYYDLGNVKQPGIWVMAGASVKLKF
;
A
#
# COMPACT_ATOMS: atom_id res chain seq x y z
N MET A 1 -1.51 44.52 -22.39
CA MET A 1 -0.80 45.02 -23.61
C MET A 1 0.58 44.43 -23.61
N PHE A 2 0.79 43.32 -24.33
CA PHE A 2 2.05 42.92 -24.97
C PHE A 2 1.75 41.63 -25.74
N LYS A 3 1.63 41.79 -27.08
CA LYS A 3 1.65 40.70 -28.06
C LYS A 3 3.10 40.29 -28.27
N ASN A 4 3.40 39.03 -28.37
CA ASN A 4 4.58 38.56 -29.07
C ASN A 4 4.30 37.27 -29.84
N ASN A 5 4.62 37.37 -31.10
CA ASN A 5 4.56 36.38 -32.16
C ASN A 5 5.55 35.25 -31.94
N PHE A 6 5.15 34.03 -32.23
CA PHE A 6 6.07 32.93 -32.48
C PHE A 6 5.94 32.42 -33.91
N ASN A 7 7.01 32.64 -34.66
CA ASN A 7 7.23 32.04 -35.98
C ASN A 7 7.73 30.62 -35.86
N ALA A 8 7.05 29.69 -36.47
CA ALA A 8 7.49 28.32 -36.67
C ALA A 8 8.43 28.20 -37.86
N ARG A 9 9.54 27.51 -37.71
CA ARG A 9 10.33 26.96 -38.83
C ARG A 9 10.49 25.44 -38.62
N PRO A 10 10.37 24.63 -39.69
CA PRO A 10 10.48 23.19 -39.62
C PRO A 10 11.96 22.75 -39.62
N VAL A 11 12.29 21.78 -38.81
CA VAL A 11 13.59 21.09 -38.82
C VAL A 11 13.41 19.70 -39.41
N ALA A 12 14.17 19.46 -40.47
CA ALA A 12 14.20 18.23 -41.25
C ALA A 12 14.86 17.07 -40.44
N LEU A 13 14.27 15.90 -40.55
CA LEU A 13 14.80 14.64 -40.06
C LEU A 13 16.03 14.19 -40.87
N HIS A 14 17.13 13.94 -40.21
CA HIS A 14 18.24 13.15 -40.73
C HIS A 14 18.31 11.82 -40.01
N PHE A 15 17.96 10.74 -40.72
CA PHE A 15 18.27 9.35 -40.31
C PHE A 15 19.73 9.05 -40.66
N LYS A 16 20.54 8.67 -39.66
CA LYS A 16 21.76 7.91 -39.88
C LYS A 16 22.08 6.98 -38.71
N HIS A 17 22.12 5.68 -39.05
CA HIS A 17 22.88 4.57 -38.49
C HIS A 17 22.81 4.25 -36.97
N PHE A 18 22.01 3.26 -36.65
CA PHE A 18 22.21 2.38 -35.48
C PHE A 18 22.40 0.96 -35.99
N THR A 19 23.68 0.52 -36.11
CA THR A 19 24.06 -0.91 -36.14
C THR A 19 25.20 -1.09 -35.15
N HIS A 20 25.15 -2.24 -34.45
CA HIS A 20 26.16 -2.77 -33.51
C HIS A 20 26.10 -2.23 -32.06
N ARG A 21 25.25 -2.89 -31.26
CA ARG A 21 25.49 -3.23 -29.83
C ARG A 21 24.37 -4.11 -29.24
N SER A 22 24.04 -5.23 -29.88
CA SER A 22 22.95 -6.10 -29.37
C SER A 22 23.40 -7.53 -29.00
N TYR A 23 24.68 -7.84 -28.96
CA TYR A 23 25.12 -9.21 -28.68
C TYR A 23 25.76 -9.46 -27.30
N ALA A 24 25.93 -8.46 -26.46
CA ALA A 24 26.60 -8.64 -25.18
C ALA A 24 25.63 -8.87 -23.97
N LEU A 25 24.32 -8.70 -24.14
CA LEU A 25 23.34 -8.81 -23.05
C LEU A 25 22.74 -10.21 -22.86
N PHE A 26 22.90 -11.10 -23.86
CA PHE A 26 22.35 -12.46 -23.77
C PHE A 26 23.28 -13.47 -23.07
N SER A 27 24.55 -13.14 -22.85
CA SER A 27 25.49 -14.06 -22.22
C SER A 27 25.53 -14.06 -20.69
N CYS A 28 25.04 -13.02 -20.05
CA CYS A 28 24.98 -12.94 -18.57
C CYS A 28 23.69 -13.50 -17.95
N LEU A 29 22.55 -13.44 -18.66
CA LEU A 29 21.29 -14.01 -18.15
C LEU A 29 21.21 -15.53 -18.25
N GLY A 30 21.97 -16.14 -19.14
CA GLY A 30 21.95 -17.60 -19.35
C GLY A 30 22.62 -18.43 -18.25
N ARG A 31 23.44 -17.83 -17.41
CA ARG A 31 24.22 -18.55 -16.40
C ARG A 31 23.55 -18.65 -15.03
N GLU A 32 22.74 -17.67 -14.66
CA GLU A 32 22.03 -17.66 -13.35
C GLU A 32 20.68 -18.38 -13.42
N VAL A 33 20.02 -18.39 -14.57
CA VAL A 33 18.76 -19.14 -14.75
C VAL A 33 19.01 -20.65 -14.83
N LEU A 34 20.20 -21.08 -15.27
CA LEU A 34 20.55 -22.53 -15.41
C LEU A 34 20.80 -23.17 -14.02
N ILE A 35 21.17 -22.41 -13.00
CA ILE A 35 21.43 -22.94 -11.65
C ILE A 35 20.11 -23.21 -10.89
N CYS A 36 19.08 -22.47 -11.17
CA CYS A 36 17.73 -22.72 -10.58
C CYS A 36 16.99 -23.89 -11.23
N THR A 37 17.28 -24.21 -12.50
CA THR A 37 16.61 -25.32 -13.20
C THR A 37 17.21 -26.69 -12.92
N LEU A 38 18.49 -26.78 -12.49
CA LEU A 38 19.14 -28.06 -12.18
C LEU A 38 18.77 -28.60 -10.78
N SER A 39 18.25 -27.80 -9.88
CA SER A 39 17.83 -28.24 -8.53
C SER A 39 16.44 -28.90 -8.49
N VAL A 40 15.66 -28.80 -9.56
CA VAL A 40 14.29 -29.38 -9.64
C VAL A 40 14.31 -30.78 -10.32
N ALA A 41 15.39 -31.13 -11.06
CA ALA A 41 15.48 -32.37 -11.85
C ALA A 41 15.88 -33.63 -11.04
N THR A 42 16.18 -33.50 -9.74
CA THR A 42 16.66 -34.65 -8.93
C THR A 42 15.61 -35.25 -7.98
N LEU A 43 14.33 -34.85 -8.09
CA LEU A 43 13.24 -35.35 -7.21
C LEU A 43 12.16 -36.20 -7.95
N THR A 44 12.40 -36.60 -9.20
CA THR A 44 11.43 -37.43 -9.93
C THR A 44 11.99 -38.84 -10.20
N ASN A 45 12.12 -39.66 -9.17
CA ASN A 45 12.15 -41.11 -9.30
C ASN A 45 11.38 -41.76 -8.16
N ALA A 46 10.05 -41.80 -8.30
CA ALA A 46 9.17 -42.69 -7.56
C ALA A 46 8.20 -43.35 -8.56
N LYS A 47 8.25 -44.68 -8.55
CA LYS A 47 7.63 -45.61 -9.47
C LYS A 47 6.12 -45.39 -9.64
N ALA A 48 5.69 -45.44 -10.91
CA ALA A 48 4.28 -45.57 -11.28
C ALA A 48 3.94 -47.08 -11.39
N ASP A 49 2.93 -47.50 -10.65
CA ASP A 49 2.24 -48.76 -10.87
C ASP A 49 0.75 -48.52 -11.17
N GLY A 50 0.32 -49.01 -12.29
CA GLY A 50 -1.04 -49.50 -12.54
C GLY A 50 -2.11 -48.47 -12.95
N ILE A 51 -2.21 -48.14 -14.26
CA ILE A 51 -3.38 -47.45 -14.82
C ILE A 51 -4.30 -48.45 -15.49
N SER A 52 -5.53 -48.61 -14.95
CA SER A 52 -6.63 -49.26 -15.62
C SER A 52 -7.43 -48.25 -16.44
N THR A 53 -7.45 -48.45 -17.75
CA THR A 53 -8.26 -47.64 -18.70
C THR A 53 -9.70 -48.09 -18.75
N LYS A 54 -10.63 -47.18 -18.51
CA LYS A 54 -12.02 -47.26 -19.02
C LYS A 54 -12.37 -45.96 -19.76
N PRO A 55 -13.05 -46.07 -20.92
CA PRO A 55 -13.38 -44.87 -21.70
C PRO A 55 -14.62 -44.19 -21.11
N VAL A 56 -14.57 -42.89 -20.95
CA VAL A 56 -15.75 -42.07 -20.59
C VAL A 56 -16.10 -41.19 -21.78
N ALA A 57 -17.33 -41.37 -22.17
CA ALA A 57 -18.01 -40.64 -23.23
C ALA A 57 -18.14 -39.16 -22.94
N SER A 58 -18.10 -38.38 -24.02
CA SER A 58 -18.36 -36.97 -24.05
C SER A 58 -19.65 -36.57 -23.36
N ALA A 59 -19.58 -35.63 -22.40
CA ALA A 59 -20.68 -34.75 -22.09
C ALA A 59 -20.10 -33.34 -21.90
N LEU A 60 -20.62 -32.42 -22.69
CA LEU A 60 -20.55 -31.01 -22.51
C LEU A 60 -21.00 -30.65 -21.08
N ALA A 61 -20.06 -30.44 -20.20
CA ALA A 61 -20.23 -29.72 -18.97
C ALA A 61 -19.25 -28.58 -18.99
N LEU A 62 -19.67 -27.47 -19.61
CA LEU A 62 -19.28 -26.15 -19.19
C LEU A 62 -19.87 -25.99 -17.79
N ASP A 63 -19.22 -26.54 -16.82
CA ASP A 63 -19.61 -26.21 -15.47
C ASP A 63 -18.42 -25.86 -14.63
N SER A 64 -18.44 -24.56 -14.31
CA SER A 64 -18.09 -24.02 -13.01
C SER A 64 -16.90 -24.73 -12.35
N LEU A 65 -15.71 -24.26 -12.65
CA LEU A 65 -14.78 -24.05 -11.56
C LEU A 65 -15.59 -23.31 -10.50
N SER A 66 -16.13 -24.03 -9.53
CA SER A 66 -16.67 -23.48 -8.32
C SER A 66 -15.53 -22.71 -7.65
N ARG A 67 -15.38 -21.45 -8.02
CA ARG A 67 -14.78 -20.49 -7.13
C ARG A 67 -15.61 -20.57 -5.87
N GLU A 68 -15.08 -21.12 -4.80
CA GLU A 68 -15.57 -20.80 -3.48
C GLU A 68 -15.53 -19.28 -3.41
N GLU A 69 -16.63 -18.63 -3.72
CA GLU A 69 -16.86 -17.23 -3.38
C GLU A 69 -16.79 -17.19 -1.87
N VAL A 70 -15.61 -16.79 -1.36
CA VAL A 70 -15.48 -16.44 0.05
C VAL A 70 -16.44 -15.28 0.24
N LYS A 71 -17.58 -15.53 0.85
CA LYS A 71 -18.55 -14.47 1.15
C LYS A 71 -17.81 -13.45 1.98
N LEU A 72 -17.67 -12.22 1.47
CA LEU A 72 -16.94 -11.12 2.14
C LEU A 72 -17.39 -10.93 3.59
N ASP A 73 -18.60 -11.30 3.92
CA ASP A 73 -19.17 -11.23 5.26
C ASP A 73 -18.54 -12.21 6.27
N GLU A 74 -17.97 -13.30 5.79
CA GLU A 74 -17.31 -14.33 6.60
C GLU A 74 -15.78 -14.07 6.71
N VAL A 75 -15.25 -13.11 5.95
CA VAL A 75 -13.83 -12.75 6.01
C VAL A 75 -13.53 -12.09 7.34
N LEU A 76 -12.51 -12.59 8.05
CA LEU A 76 -11.96 -11.92 9.22
C LEU A 76 -11.27 -10.63 8.77
N VAL A 77 -11.65 -9.51 9.36
CA VAL A 77 -11.11 -8.18 9.04
C VAL A 77 -10.31 -7.62 10.22
N THR A 78 -9.30 -6.81 9.92
CA THR A 78 -8.40 -6.21 10.92
C THR A 78 -9.00 -4.97 11.61
N GLY A 79 -10.31 -4.86 11.68
CA GLY A 79 -11.00 -3.74 12.34
C GLY A 79 -11.06 -3.80 13.87
N SER A 80 -10.57 -4.89 14.48
CA SER A 80 -10.58 -5.16 15.93
C SER A 80 -9.33 -5.97 16.32
N ARG A 81 -8.93 -5.89 17.57
CA ARG A 81 -7.85 -6.74 18.12
C ARG A 81 -8.30 -8.19 18.34
N ALA A 82 -9.56 -8.42 18.64
CA ALA A 82 -10.14 -9.75 18.57
C ALA A 82 -10.54 -10.06 17.11
N PRO A 83 -10.38 -11.29 16.61
CA PRO A 83 -10.81 -11.65 15.27
C PRO A 83 -12.33 -11.56 15.18
N LEU A 84 -12.83 -10.63 14.39
CA LEU A 84 -14.23 -10.41 14.07
C LEU A 84 -14.43 -10.55 12.57
N THR A 85 -15.53 -11.17 12.17
CA THR A 85 -15.93 -11.15 10.76
C THR A 85 -16.35 -9.72 10.34
N ALA A 86 -16.43 -9.45 9.05
CA ALA A 86 -16.91 -8.17 8.54
C ALA A 86 -18.32 -7.84 9.04
N LEU A 87 -19.16 -8.87 9.29
CA LEU A 87 -20.48 -8.70 9.90
C LEU A 87 -20.41 -8.35 11.37
N GLN A 88 -19.53 -8.98 12.14
CA GLN A 88 -19.38 -8.77 13.59
C GLN A 88 -18.62 -7.50 13.92
N SER A 89 -17.73 -7.04 13.05
CA SER A 89 -16.95 -5.81 13.28
C SER A 89 -17.87 -4.63 13.49
N ALA A 90 -17.64 -3.83 14.54
CA ALA A 90 -18.40 -2.61 14.76
C ALA A 90 -18.10 -1.51 13.71
N LYS A 91 -16.95 -1.57 13.01
CA LYS A 91 -16.59 -0.68 11.91
C LYS A 91 -16.87 -1.31 10.55
N ILE A 92 -17.11 -0.50 9.54
CA ILE A 92 -17.04 -0.94 8.15
C ILE A 92 -15.57 -0.79 7.69
N VAL A 93 -15.00 -1.89 7.23
CA VAL A 93 -13.69 -1.96 6.59
C VAL A 93 -13.92 -2.09 5.10
N ALA A 94 -13.35 -1.22 4.29
CA ALA A 94 -13.40 -1.37 2.85
C ALA A 94 -12.44 -2.50 2.45
N VAL A 95 -12.96 -3.55 1.81
CA VAL A 95 -12.20 -4.71 1.36
C VAL A 95 -12.16 -4.73 -0.16
N ILE A 96 -10.96 -4.69 -0.71
CA ILE A 96 -10.70 -4.88 -2.14
C ILE A 96 -10.30 -6.34 -2.32
N SER A 97 -11.15 -7.11 -2.95
CA SER A 97 -10.96 -8.56 -3.12
C SER A 97 -9.91 -8.89 -4.18
N ARG A 98 -9.46 -10.14 -4.20
CA ARG A 98 -8.59 -10.67 -5.26
C ARG A 98 -9.21 -10.51 -6.65
N ASP A 99 -10.52 -10.71 -6.76
CA ASP A 99 -11.26 -10.53 -8.02
C ASP A 99 -11.26 -9.05 -8.48
N ASP A 100 -11.46 -8.10 -7.55
CA ASP A 100 -11.31 -6.67 -7.85
C ASP A 100 -9.91 -6.33 -8.36
N ILE A 101 -8.87 -6.88 -7.73
CA ILE A 101 -7.47 -6.66 -8.11
C ILE A 101 -7.17 -7.23 -9.50
N GLN A 102 -7.68 -8.41 -9.82
CA GLN A 102 -7.45 -9.06 -11.12
C GLN A 102 -8.16 -8.36 -12.28
N ARG A 103 -9.31 -7.73 -12.03
CA ARG A 103 -10.07 -6.98 -13.04
C ARG A 103 -9.56 -5.57 -13.25
N ALA A 104 -8.96 -4.98 -12.22
CA ALA A 104 -8.48 -3.60 -12.30
C ALA A 104 -7.40 -3.43 -13.37
N GLU A 105 -7.41 -2.26 -14.02
CA GLU A 105 -6.26 -1.76 -14.75
C GLU A 105 -5.26 -1.23 -13.72
N ALA A 106 -4.32 -2.06 -13.31
CA ALA A 106 -3.33 -1.71 -12.30
C ALA A 106 -1.99 -2.38 -12.61
N ALA A 107 -0.91 -1.64 -12.39
CA ALA A 107 0.46 -2.15 -12.46
C ALA A 107 1.07 -2.32 -11.05
N SER A 108 0.44 -1.74 -10.02
CA SER A 108 0.92 -1.75 -8.65
C SER A 108 -0.22 -1.72 -7.64
N VAL A 109 0.10 -2.01 -6.36
CA VAL A 109 -0.83 -1.83 -5.23
C VAL A 109 -1.35 -0.40 -5.16
N ASN A 110 -0.49 0.58 -5.46
CA ASN A 110 -0.83 2.00 -5.42
C ASN A 110 -1.94 2.34 -6.42
N ASP A 111 -1.95 1.71 -7.60
CA ASP A 111 -2.99 1.95 -8.62
C ASP A 111 -4.34 1.41 -8.16
N ILE A 112 -4.36 0.26 -7.47
CA ILE A 112 -5.58 -0.28 -6.84
C ILE A 112 -6.15 0.70 -5.81
N LEU A 113 -5.30 1.28 -4.96
CA LEU A 113 -5.72 2.23 -3.93
C LEU A 113 -6.25 3.54 -4.50
N LYS A 114 -5.85 3.94 -5.71
CA LYS A 114 -6.43 5.09 -6.42
C LYS A 114 -7.92 4.94 -6.70
N LEU A 115 -8.45 3.73 -6.70
CA LEU A 115 -9.86 3.45 -6.97
C LEU A 115 -10.74 3.53 -5.72
N VAL A 116 -10.16 3.66 -4.51
CA VAL A 116 -10.89 3.82 -3.24
C VAL A 116 -11.21 5.30 -3.03
N PRO A 117 -12.49 5.70 -2.83
CA PRO A 117 -12.89 7.11 -2.77
C PRO A 117 -12.17 7.93 -1.71
N GLY A 118 -12.11 7.48 -0.46
CA GLY A 118 -11.51 8.20 0.68
C GLY A 118 -9.98 8.18 0.71
N VAL A 119 -9.33 7.45 -0.22
CA VAL A 119 -7.87 7.32 -0.30
C VAL A 119 -7.31 8.27 -1.36
N ASP A 120 -6.37 9.10 -0.97
CA ASP A 120 -5.59 9.94 -1.88
C ASP A 120 -4.22 9.30 -2.13
N VAL A 121 -3.89 9.09 -3.39
CA VAL A 121 -2.63 8.47 -3.82
C VAL A 121 -1.93 9.43 -4.76
N ARG A 122 -0.88 10.06 -4.26
CA ARG A 122 -0.05 11.03 -4.99
C ARG A 122 1.20 10.32 -5.50
N GLN A 123 1.20 10.00 -6.76
CA GLN A 123 2.33 9.32 -7.40
C GLN A 123 3.35 10.33 -7.90
N ARG A 124 4.63 10.09 -7.60
CA ARG A 124 5.71 11.01 -8.01
C ARG A 124 6.37 10.61 -9.32
N GLY A 125 6.26 9.36 -9.72
CA GLY A 125 6.82 8.85 -10.97
C GLY A 125 5.92 7.82 -11.62
N GLY A 126 6.45 7.05 -12.57
CA GLY A 126 5.74 5.94 -13.19
C GLY A 126 5.43 4.82 -12.20
N PHE A 127 4.54 3.94 -12.53
CA PHE A 127 3.99 2.79 -11.79
C PHE A 127 4.73 2.33 -10.53
N GLY A 128 4.27 2.78 -9.34
CA GLY A 128 4.78 2.34 -8.06
C GLY A 128 6.12 2.95 -7.63
N VAL A 129 6.66 3.90 -8.39
CA VAL A 129 7.79 4.72 -7.95
C VAL A 129 7.26 5.73 -6.95
N GLN A 130 7.93 5.88 -5.87
CA GLN A 130 7.61 6.69 -4.70
C GLN A 130 6.20 7.32 -4.68
N THR A 131 5.36 6.85 -3.79
CA THR A 131 3.95 7.20 -3.75
C THR A 131 3.55 7.61 -2.35
N ASP A 132 2.97 8.79 -2.22
CA ASP A 132 2.37 9.26 -0.98
C ASP A 132 0.93 8.80 -0.91
N ILE A 133 0.56 8.09 0.15
CA ILE A 133 -0.80 7.61 0.38
C ILE A 133 -1.35 8.28 1.62
N SER A 134 -2.55 8.86 1.52
CA SER A 134 -3.26 9.44 2.64
C SER A 134 -4.74 9.08 2.64
N ILE A 135 -5.40 9.25 3.78
CA ILE A 135 -6.81 8.90 3.97
C ILE A 135 -7.54 10.10 4.57
N ASN A 136 -8.71 10.45 4.01
CA ASN A 136 -9.65 11.44 4.54
C ASN A 136 -9.01 12.81 4.85
N GLY A 137 -8.14 13.31 3.97
CA GLY A 137 -7.48 14.61 4.12
C GLY A 137 -6.30 14.64 5.10
N GLY A 138 -5.87 13.48 5.59
CA GLY A 138 -4.60 13.36 6.32
C GLY A 138 -3.38 13.46 5.41
N THR A 139 -2.18 13.39 6.00
CA THR A 139 -0.91 13.30 5.27
C THR A 139 -0.43 11.85 5.17
N PHE A 140 0.59 11.61 4.33
CA PHE A 140 1.17 10.28 4.12
C PHE A 140 1.87 9.71 5.37
N ASP A 141 2.33 10.55 6.30
CA ASP A 141 2.90 10.12 7.59
C ASP A 141 1.84 9.74 8.63
N GLN A 142 0.55 10.01 8.35
CA GLN A 142 -0.57 9.83 9.27
C GLN A 142 -1.34 8.53 9.07
N ILE A 143 -0.82 7.62 8.24
CA ILE A 143 -1.41 6.30 8.01
C ILE A 143 -0.47 5.19 8.48
N THR A 144 -1.06 4.07 8.88
CA THR A 144 -0.30 2.84 9.15
C THR A 144 -0.47 1.86 7.98
N ILE A 145 0.63 1.37 7.45
CA ILE A 145 0.64 0.34 6.41
C ILE A 145 1.11 -0.98 7.00
N LEU A 146 0.32 -2.03 6.73
CA LEU A 146 0.59 -3.37 7.22
C LEU A 146 0.69 -4.35 6.05
N LEU A 147 1.52 -5.36 6.24
CA LEU A 147 1.59 -6.55 5.38
C LEU A 147 1.35 -7.78 6.27
N ASN A 148 0.22 -8.45 6.06
CA ASN A 148 -0.25 -9.56 6.91
C ASN A 148 -0.29 -9.20 8.40
N GLY A 149 -0.73 -7.98 8.74
CA GLY A 149 -0.78 -7.47 10.12
C GLY A 149 0.56 -6.94 10.67
N MET A 150 1.69 -7.20 10.02
CA MET A 150 2.99 -6.62 10.36
C MET A 150 3.05 -5.15 9.94
N ASN A 151 3.35 -4.24 10.87
CA ASN A 151 3.53 -2.83 10.56
C ASN A 151 4.84 -2.59 9.80
N ILE A 152 4.74 -2.17 8.53
CA ILE A 152 5.87 -1.87 7.63
C ILE A 152 6.08 -0.37 7.40
N SER A 153 5.37 0.50 8.13
CA SER A 153 5.57 1.95 8.03
C SER A 153 6.98 2.33 8.46
N SER A 154 7.63 3.20 7.68
CA SER A 154 8.98 3.68 7.97
C SER A 154 8.94 4.82 8.99
N ALA A 155 9.82 4.78 9.99
CA ALA A 155 10.00 5.86 10.94
C ALA A 155 10.86 7.01 10.38
N GLN A 156 11.59 6.76 9.29
CA GLN A 156 12.36 7.78 8.60
C GLN A 156 11.44 8.78 7.92
N THR A 157 10.51 8.30 7.09
CA THR A 157 9.57 9.10 6.30
C THR A 157 8.41 8.23 5.80
N GLY A 158 7.21 8.78 5.68
CA GLY A 158 6.08 8.09 5.08
C GLY A 158 6.17 7.92 3.56
N HIS A 159 7.06 8.64 2.87
CA HIS A 159 7.25 8.50 1.42
C HIS A 159 7.63 7.08 0.99
N ASN A 160 8.36 6.34 1.82
CA ASN A 160 8.81 4.98 1.53
C ASN A 160 7.80 3.90 1.98
N ALA A 161 6.67 4.30 2.54
CA ALA A 161 5.66 3.37 3.05
C ALA A 161 5.03 2.50 1.95
N ALA A 162 4.95 3.02 0.72
CA ALA A 162 4.35 2.35 -0.44
C ALA A 162 5.31 1.46 -1.24
N ASP A 163 6.52 1.21 -0.73
CA ASP A 163 7.47 0.26 -1.34
C ASP A 163 7.16 -1.17 -0.87
N PHE A 164 6.31 -1.86 -1.62
CA PHE A 164 5.83 -3.20 -1.30
C PHE A 164 6.70 -4.28 -1.97
N PRO A 165 7.18 -5.30 -1.24
CA PRO A 165 7.91 -6.43 -1.83
C PRO A 165 7.01 -7.43 -2.55
N VAL A 166 5.70 -7.23 -2.56
CA VAL A 166 4.69 -8.11 -3.14
C VAL A 166 4.27 -7.67 -4.53
N SER A 167 3.90 -8.63 -5.38
CA SER A 167 3.19 -8.37 -6.63
C SER A 167 1.68 -8.43 -6.43
N LEU A 168 0.89 -7.91 -7.39
CA LEU A 168 -0.57 -8.00 -7.33
C LEU A 168 -1.05 -9.46 -7.29
N SER A 169 -0.29 -10.40 -7.87
CA SER A 169 -0.61 -11.83 -7.86
C SER A 169 -0.42 -12.51 -6.50
N ASP A 170 0.30 -11.87 -5.56
CA ASP A 170 0.50 -12.38 -4.20
C ASP A 170 -0.66 -12.02 -3.27
N ILE A 171 -1.45 -11.02 -3.64
CA ILE A 171 -2.43 -10.40 -2.76
C ILE A 171 -3.75 -11.17 -2.82
N GLU A 172 -4.28 -11.50 -1.66
CA GLU A 172 -5.60 -12.05 -1.48
C GLU A 172 -6.65 -10.94 -1.38
N ARG A 173 -6.35 -9.90 -0.60
CA ARG A 173 -7.19 -8.72 -0.44
C ARG A 173 -6.38 -7.54 0.11
N ILE A 174 -6.94 -6.35 -0.06
CA ILE A 174 -6.45 -5.13 0.60
C ILE A 174 -7.59 -4.61 1.48
N GLU A 175 -7.30 -4.35 2.75
CA GLU A 175 -8.23 -3.81 3.72
C GLU A 175 -7.88 -2.36 3.99
N VAL A 176 -8.85 -1.46 3.82
CA VAL A 176 -8.70 -0.03 4.12
C VAL A 176 -9.60 0.32 5.28
N LEU A 177 -8.98 0.71 6.39
CA LEU A 177 -9.67 1.17 7.59
C LEU A 177 -9.50 2.68 7.70
N GLU A 178 -10.57 3.41 7.51
CA GLU A 178 -10.60 4.86 7.57
C GLU A 178 -10.86 5.38 8.98
N GLY A 179 -10.22 6.51 9.31
CA GLY A 179 -10.33 7.19 10.60
C GLY A 179 -9.36 6.69 11.66
N ALA A 180 -9.24 7.41 12.76
CA ALA A 180 -8.34 7.09 13.85
C ALA A 180 -8.57 5.66 14.37
N SER A 181 -7.50 4.87 14.47
CA SER A 181 -7.58 3.44 14.79
C SER A 181 -6.41 2.99 15.68
N ALA A 182 -5.90 3.90 16.52
CA ALA A 182 -4.74 3.64 17.36
C ALA A 182 -4.92 2.42 18.29
N ARG A 183 -6.12 2.20 18.85
CA ARG A 183 -6.37 1.05 19.71
C ARG A 183 -6.21 -0.31 19.01
N VAL A 184 -6.33 -0.33 17.66
CA VAL A 184 -6.16 -1.58 16.87
C VAL A 184 -4.74 -1.70 16.32
N PHE A 185 -4.20 -0.64 15.72
CA PHE A 185 -2.93 -0.70 14.97
C PHE A 185 -1.76 0.03 15.64
N GLY A 186 -1.96 0.56 16.85
CA GLY A 186 -0.96 1.37 17.55
C GLY A 186 -1.10 2.86 17.28
N SER A 187 -0.29 3.66 17.94
CA SER A 187 -0.41 5.13 17.98
C SER A 187 -0.38 5.80 16.60
N SER A 188 0.35 5.23 15.63
CA SER A 188 0.56 5.84 14.30
C SER A 188 -0.63 5.73 13.34
N ALA A 189 -1.68 4.98 13.66
CA ALA A 189 -2.92 4.94 12.85
C ALA A 189 -3.78 6.19 13.11
N PHE A 190 -3.27 7.35 12.67
CA PHE A 190 -3.82 8.68 12.94
C PHE A 190 -5.06 8.98 12.09
N SER A 191 -4.96 8.84 10.77
CA SER A 191 -6.08 9.03 9.82
C SER A 191 -6.62 7.73 9.24
N GLY A 192 -5.92 6.61 9.42
CA GLY A 192 -6.36 5.30 8.99
C GLY A 192 -5.26 4.27 8.90
N ALA A 193 -5.60 3.09 8.40
CA ALA A 193 -4.66 2.01 8.15
C ALA A 193 -5.01 1.25 6.86
N ILE A 194 -3.98 0.71 6.21
CA ILE A 194 -4.10 -0.16 5.04
C ILE A 194 -3.39 -1.47 5.37
N ASN A 195 -4.10 -2.60 5.27
CA ASN A 195 -3.52 -3.92 5.46
C ASN A 195 -3.55 -4.70 4.15
N ILE A 196 -2.38 -5.08 3.65
CA ILE A 196 -2.22 -5.94 2.48
C ILE A 196 -2.13 -7.37 3.00
N VAL A 197 -3.09 -8.21 2.60
CA VAL A 197 -3.16 -9.61 3.00
C VAL A 197 -2.76 -10.47 1.82
N THR A 198 -1.75 -11.32 2.02
CA THR A 198 -1.25 -12.26 1.01
C THR A 198 -1.65 -13.69 1.34
N ARG A 199 -1.63 -14.56 0.36
CA ARG A 199 -1.94 -15.98 0.53
C ARG A 199 -1.19 -16.86 -0.46
N ALA A 200 -0.78 -18.02 -0.01
CA ALA A 200 -0.37 -19.12 -0.87
C ALA A 200 -1.60 -19.91 -1.35
N ASP A 201 -1.60 -20.31 -2.63
CA ASP A 201 -2.68 -21.11 -3.20
C ASP A 201 -2.75 -22.51 -2.55
N ALA A 202 -3.92 -23.13 -2.57
CA ALA A 202 -4.13 -24.50 -2.09
C ALA A 202 -3.64 -25.58 -3.07
N GLU A 203 -3.33 -25.21 -4.32
CA GLU A 203 -2.90 -26.10 -5.38
C GLU A 203 -1.48 -25.81 -5.80
N ASN A 204 -0.73 -26.88 -6.16
CA ASN A 204 0.61 -26.74 -6.72
C ASN A 204 0.53 -26.11 -8.11
N ASN A 205 1.22 -25.01 -8.29
CA ASN A 205 1.26 -24.34 -9.59
C ASN A 205 2.50 -23.45 -9.74
N VAL A 206 2.88 -23.23 -10.98
CA VAL A 206 3.84 -22.20 -11.40
C VAL A 206 3.09 -21.17 -12.23
N THR A 207 3.32 -19.90 -11.96
CA THR A 207 2.81 -18.80 -12.78
C THR A 207 3.98 -17.96 -13.27
N VAL A 208 4.00 -17.66 -14.57
CA VAL A 208 4.96 -16.76 -15.20
C VAL A 208 4.19 -15.69 -15.96
N ALA A 209 4.59 -14.43 -15.82
CA ALA A 209 4.01 -13.31 -16.53
C ALA A 209 5.11 -12.42 -17.11
N ALA A 210 4.84 -11.82 -18.26
CA ALA A 210 5.67 -10.79 -18.86
C ALA A 210 4.80 -9.72 -19.49
N GLU A 211 5.28 -8.46 -19.43
CA GLU A 211 4.62 -7.33 -20.06
C GLU A 211 5.64 -6.33 -20.60
N GLY A 212 5.24 -5.57 -21.61
CA GLY A 212 6.06 -4.51 -22.18
C GLY A 212 5.21 -3.44 -22.84
N GLY A 213 5.78 -2.26 -23.04
CA GLY A 213 5.02 -1.16 -23.61
C GLY A 213 5.74 0.18 -23.72
N SER A 214 4.99 1.26 -23.60
CA SER A 214 5.44 2.64 -23.76
C SER A 214 6.68 2.94 -22.89
N PHE A 215 7.50 3.87 -23.34
CA PHE A 215 8.68 4.39 -22.64
C PHE A 215 9.70 3.31 -22.24
N GLY A 216 9.95 2.32 -23.14
CA GLY A 216 10.87 1.24 -22.85
C GLY A 216 10.48 0.36 -21.66
N THR A 217 9.19 0.40 -21.26
CA THR A 217 8.71 -0.38 -20.12
C THR A 217 8.77 -1.86 -20.43
N PHE A 218 9.39 -2.60 -19.55
CA PHE A 218 9.44 -4.06 -19.56
C PHE A 218 9.29 -4.58 -18.12
N GLY A 219 8.46 -5.59 -17.95
CA GLY A 219 8.24 -6.26 -16.66
C GLY A 219 8.10 -7.77 -16.81
N GLY A 220 8.49 -8.49 -15.77
CA GLY A 220 8.28 -9.92 -15.65
C GLY A 220 8.11 -10.34 -14.21
N ASP A 221 7.21 -11.30 -13.97
CA ASP A 221 6.93 -11.91 -12.67
C ASP A 221 6.88 -13.42 -12.79
N ALA A 222 7.40 -14.11 -11.78
CA ALA A 222 7.27 -15.56 -11.66
C ALA A 222 6.89 -15.92 -10.23
N SER A 223 6.06 -16.95 -10.06
CA SER A 223 5.72 -17.49 -8.75
C SER A 223 5.52 -18.99 -8.76
N VAL A 224 5.84 -19.64 -7.64
CA VAL A 224 5.62 -21.06 -7.38
C VAL A 224 4.78 -21.18 -6.12
N ASN A 225 3.69 -21.93 -6.20
CA ASN A 225 2.88 -22.34 -5.06
C ASN A 225 3.07 -23.83 -4.80
N LEU A 226 3.35 -24.18 -3.55
CA LEU A 226 3.48 -25.55 -3.09
C LEU A 226 2.54 -25.79 -1.90
N ALA A 227 1.70 -26.79 -2.04
CA ALA A 227 0.80 -27.26 -1.00
C ALA A 227 1.10 -28.73 -0.70
N THR A 228 1.55 -29.02 0.51
CA THR A 228 1.90 -30.37 0.97
C THR A 228 1.29 -30.61 2.34
N GLY A 229 0.24 -31.42 2.38
CA GLY A 229 -0.51 -31.66 3.62
C GLY A 229 -1.03 -30.37 4.25
N ALA A 230 -0.61 -30.07 5.46
CA ALA A 230 -1.01 -28.89 6.20
C ALA A 230 -0.18 -27.63 5.87
N VAL A 231 0.89 -27.77 5.08
CA VAL A 231 1.81 -26.66 4.74
C VAL A 231 1.45 -26.08 3.37
N ARG A 232 1.33 -24.76 3.30
CA ARG A 232 1.18 -24.01 2.05
C ARG A 232 2.28 -22.97 1.96
N GLN A 233 2.90 -22.86 0.80
CA GLN A 233 4.03 -21.96 0.58
C GLN A 233 3.91 -21.31 -0.80
N LYS A 234 4.36 -20.07 -0.90
CA LYS A 234 4.49 -19.35 -2.15
C LYS A 234 5.79 -18.57 -2.16
N LEU A 235 6.54 -18.74 -3.23
CA LEU A 235 7.68 -17.89 -3.57
C LEU A 235 7.35 -17.13 -4.84
N SER A 236 7.55 -15.83 -4.85
CA SER A 236 7.39 -14.99 -6.04
C SER A 236 8.57 -14.05 -6.21
N GLY A 237 8.82 -13.65 -7.44
CA GLY A 237 9.83 -12.67 -7.79
C GLY A 237 9.45 -11.90 -9.04
N GLY A 238 9.90 -10.64 -9.12
CA GLY A 238 9.58 -9.79 -10.26
C GLY A 238 10.62 -8.70 -10.51
N TYR A 239 10.67 -8.29 -11.76
CA TYR A 239 11.48 -7.20 -12.26
C TYR A 239 10.62 -6.28 -13.12
N THR A 240 10.81 -4.96 -12.99
CA THR A 240 10.17 -3.97 -13.86
C THR A 240 11.13 -2.82 -14.08
N GLN A 241 11.22 -2.34 -15.32
CA GLN A 241 11.98 -1.14 -15.67
C GLN A 241 11.20 -0.27 -16.63
N SER A 242 11.56 1.00 -16.71
CA SER A 242 11.08 1.96 -17.72
C SER A 242 12.06 3.11 -17.86
N ASP A 243 12.10 3.72 -19.04
CA ASP A 243 12.84 4.97 -19.28
C ASP A 243 12.07 6.19 -18.75
N GLY A 244 10.81 5.98 -18.30
CA GLY A 244 9.93 7.03 -17.76
C GLY A 244 9.19 7.83 -18.81
N GLY A 245 8.00 8.32 -18.44
CA GLY A 245 7.13 9.13 -19.32
C GLY A 245 7.36 10.64 -19.23
N THR A 246 8.28 11.08 -18.36
CA THR A 246 8.68 12.48 -18.15
C THR A 246 10.18 12.58 -17.90
N GLU A 247 10.72 13.83 -17.93
CA GLU A 247 12.15 14.08 -17.70
C GLU A 247 12.61 13.52 -16.35
N ASN A 248 13.72 12.74 -16.35
CA ASN A 248 14.31 12.10 -15.17
C ASN A 248 13.29 11.33 -14.31
N SER A 249 12.54 10.45 -14.97
CA SER A 249 11.55 9.56 -14.34
C SER A 249 11.76 8.09 -14.69
N ASP A 250 12.98 7.75 -15.12
CA ASP A 250 13.44 6.39 -15.34
C ASP A 250 13.43 5.60 -14.02
N PHE A 251 13.11 4.30 -14.09
CA PHE A 251 13.16 3.47 -12.90
C PHE A 251 13.50 2.01 -13.21
N ARG A 252 14.06 1.35 -12.20
CA ARG A 252 14.26 -0.08 -12.13
C ARG A 252 13.79 -0.60 -10.80
N ARG A 253 12.98 -1.66 -10.81
CA ARG A 253 12.39 -2.25 -9.61
C ARG A 253 12.59 -3.74 -9.59
N ARG A 254 13.04 -4.28 -8.45
CA ARG A 254 13.21 -5.71 -8.19
C ARG A 254 12.45 -6.05 -6.92
N ARG A 255 11.82 -7.22 -6.91
CA ARG A 255 11.12 -7.72 -5.73
C ARG A 255 11.23 -9.23 -5.64
N ALA A 256 11.25 -9.74 -4.43
CA ALA A 256 11.11 -11.15 -4.11
C ALA A 256 10.27 -11.27 -2.84
N TYR A 257 9.36 -12.23 -2.82
CA TYR A 257 8.49 -12.43 -1.66
C TYR A 257 8.24 -13.92 -1.44
N TYR A 258 8.34 -14.32 -0.19
CA TYR A 258 8.03 -15.64 0.28
C TYR A 258 6.99 -15.58 1.38
N THR A 259 5.97 -16.39 1.30
CA THR A 259 4.98 -16.57 2.36
C THR A 259 4.70 -18.04 2.57
N GLY A 260 4.53 -18.43 3.81
CA GLY A 260 4.16 -19.79 4.19
C GLY A 260 3.18 -19.83 5.33
N SER A 261 2.44 -20.92 5.39
CA SER A 261 1.52 -21.23 6.49
C SER A 261 1.52 -22.72 6.80
N TRP A 262 1.33 -23.03 8.06
CA TRP A 262 1.10 -24.39 8.55
C TRP A 262 -0.10 -24.38 9.49
N LYS A 263 -1.03 -25.30 9.27
CA LYS A 263 -2.24 -25.42 10.07
C LYS A 263 -2.29 -26.77 10.78
N SER A 264 -2.56 -26.71 12.08
CA SER A 264 -2.79 -27.89 12.90
C SER A 264 -4.01 -27.69 13.79
N ARG A 265 -4.33 -28.70 14.61
CA ARG A 265 -5.45 -28.64 15.54
C ARG A 265 -5.29 -27.58 16.63
N TYR A 266 -4.05 -27.32 17.07
CA TYR A 266 -3.76 -26.47 18.22
C TYR A 266 -2.97 -25.21 17.87
N VAL A 267 -2.30 -25.19 16.72
CA VAL A 267 -1.42 -24.09 16.32
C VAL A 267 -1.56 -23.86 14.81
N ASP A 268 -1.87 -22.64 14.44
CA ASP A 268 -1.78 -22.15 13.09
C ASP A 268 -0.60 -21.18 12.98
N MET A 269 0.37 -21.48 12.13
CA MET A 269 1.56 -20.64 11.93
C MET A 269 1.52 -19.95 10.57
N GLN A 270 2.00 -18.73 10.54
CA GLN A 270 2.25 -17.98 9.31
C GLN A 270 3.61 -17.31 9.38
N TRP A 271 4.33 -17.30 8.28
CA TRP A 271 5.62 -16.62 8.15
C TRP A 271 5.75 -15.97 6.78
N GLN A 272 6.56 -14.94 6.71
CA GLN A 272 6.86 -14.24 5.47
C GLN A 272 8.26 -13.68 5.46
N GLY A 273 8.81 -13.51 4.26
CA GLY A 273 10.05 -12.79 3.97
C GLY A 273 9.91 -12.03 2.67
N GLY A 274 10.47 -10.83 2.61
CA GLY A 274 10.33 -9.98 1.44
C GLY A 274 11.56 -9.13 1.18
N PHE A 275 11.80 -8.87 -0.09
CA PHE A 275 12.80 -7.95 -0.58
C PHE A 275 12.21 -7.08 -1.68
N SER A 276 12.44 -5.76 -1.61
CA SER A 276 12.23 -4.85 -2.73
C SER A 276 13.43 -3.92 -2.88
N SER A 277 13.69 -3.51 -4.11
CA SER A 277 14.70 -2.52 -4.48
C SER A 277 14.18 -1.67 -5.61
N GLN A 278 14.32 -0.37 -5.48
CA GLN A 278 13.99 0.60 -6.53
C GLN A 278 15.16 1.56 -6.69
N ASP A 279 15.54 1.81 -7.95
CA ASP A 279 16.46 2.86 -8.35
C ASP A 279 15.70 3.75 -9.35
N PHE A 280 15.60 5.06 -9.10
CA PHE A 280 14.78 5.92 -9.95
C PHE A 280 15.28 7.37 -10.04
N GLY A 281 15.01 7.98 -11.21
CA GLY A 281 15.12 9.42 -11.37
C GLY A 281 13.97 10.10 -10.60
N ALA A 282 14.34 10.97 -9.67
CA ALA A 282 13.39 11.63 -8.78
C ALA A 282 12.96 13.02 -9.29
N SER A 283 13.18 13.33 -10.57
CA SER A 283 12.73 14.56 -11.23
C SER A 283 12.75 15.78 -10.26
N THR A 284 11.60 16.41 -10.05
CA THR A 284 11.41 17.57 -9.15
C THR A 284 10.81 17.19 -7.79
N PHE A 285 10.95 15.94 -7.33
CA PHE A 285 10.17 15.38 -6.19
C PHE A 285 10.27 16.20 -4.92
N TYR A 286 11.48 16.65 -4.56
CA TYR A 286 11.71 17.38 -3.33
C TYR A 286 12.01 18.88 -3.54
N SER A 287 12.25 19.29 -4.79
CA SER A 287 12.48 20.70 -5.12
C SER A 287 12.28 20.96 -6.61
N ALA A 288 11.46 21.93 -6.96
CA ALA A 288 11.28 22.39 -8.33
C ALA A 288 12.55 22.99 -8.97
N LYS A 289 13.53 23.40 -8.14
CA LYS A 289 14.80 23.98 -8.61
C LYS A 289 15.77 22.95 -9.18
N PHE A 290 15.65 21.68 -8.75
CA PHE A 290 16.55 20.60 -9.12
C PHE A 290 15.75 19.52 -9.86
N LYS A 291 15.97 19.40 -11.17
CA LYS A 291 15.24 18.44 -12.02
C LYS A 291 15.94 17.11 -12.17
N ASN A 292 17.18 17.01 -11.74
CA ASN A 292 18.01 15.81 -11.91
C ASN A 292 18.31 15.14 -10.57
N GLN A 293 17.28 14.95 -9.74
CA GLN A 293 17.39 14.24 -8.48
C GLN A 293 17.38 12.73 -8.73
N PHE A 294 17.98 11.98 -7.82
CA PHE A 294 18.01 10.51 -7.86
C PHE A 294 17.74 9.94 -6.48
N GLU A 295 17.05 8.80 -6.45
CA GLU A 295 16.86 8.07 -5.21
C GLU A 295 16.91 6.54 -5.46
N ALA A 296 17.48 5.81 -4.51
CA ALA A 296 17.52 4.37 -4.50
C ALA A 296 17.07 3.86 -3.13
N THR A 297 16.02 3.04 -3.13
CA THR A 297 15.50 2.42 -1.91
C THR A 297 15.65 0.91 -1.94
N ARG A 298 15.87 0.30 -0.77
CA ARG A 298 15.87 -1.16 -0.58
C ARG A 298 15.17 -1.49 0.72
N ARG A 299 14.28 -2.45 0.66
CA ARG A 299 13.57 -2.98 1.82
C ARG A 299 13.79 -4.47 1.95
N PHE A 300 14.08 -4.91 3.17
CA PHE A 300 14.06 -6.30 3.58
C PHE A 300 13.07 -6.44 4.71
N LEU A 301 12.30 -7.50 4.74
CA LEU A 301 11.41 -7.79 5.85
C LEU A 301 11.29 -9.29 6.12
N ALA A 302 11.02 -9.62 7.36
CA ALA A 302 10.65 -10.96 7.79
C ALA A 302 9.70 -10.89 9.00
N SER A 303 8.74 -11.79 9.05
CA SER A 303 7.91 -11.99 10.24
C SER A 303 7.46 -13.43 10.39
N ALA A 304 7.16 -13.79 11.63
CA ALA A 304 6.51 -15.05 11.97
C ALA A 304 5.47 -14.77 13.05
N GLN A 305 4.29 -15.39 12.91
CA GLN A 305 3.23 -15.36 13.90
C GLN A 305 2.64 -16.76 14.07
N ALA A 306 2.08 -17.02 15.24
CA ALA A 306 1.34 -18.23 15.53
C ALA A 306 0.00 -17.88 16.20
N GLU A 307 -1.04 -18.60 15.86
CA GLU A 307 -2.28 -18.65 16.63
C GLU A 307 -2.29 -19.96 17.43
N ILE A 308 -2.18 -19.86 18.73
CA ILE A 308 -2.10 -20.99 19.65
C ILE A 308 -3.47 -21.14 20.32
N LYS A 309 -4.10 -22.29 20.13
CA LYS A 309 -5.42 -22.68 20.65
C LYS A 309 -5.26 -23.78 21.69
N PRO A 310 -5.06 -23.46 22.98
CA PRO A 310 -4.83 -24.47 24.03
C PRO A 310 -5.99 -25.46 24.14
N TRP A 311 -7.18 -25.02 23.90
CA TRP A 311 -8.38 -25.83 23.73
C TRP A 311 -8.76 -25.78 22.25
N THR A 312 -9.20 -26.85 21.67
CA THR A 312 -9.49 -26.99 20.23
C THR A 312 -10.61 -26.09 19.68
N ASP A 313 -11.13 -25.22 20.51
CA ASP A 313 -12.09 -24.17 20.18
C ASP A 313 -11.45 -22.77 20.32
N ASP A 314 -12.12 -21.76 19.79
CA ASP A 314 -11.65 -20.38 19.81
C ASP A 314 -12.03 -19.64 21.12
N ARG A 315 -12.29 -20.37 22.24
CA ARG A 315 -12.59 -19.75 23.54
C ARG A 315 -11.43 -18.90 24.05
N PHE A 316 -10.22 -19.37 23.82
CA PHE A 316 -9.00 -18.63 24.15
C PHE A 316 -7.94 -18.87 23.07
N VAL A 317 -7.38 -17.81 22.54
CA VAL A 317 -6.31 -17.86 21.53
C VAL A 317 -5.21 -16.92 21.94
N LEU A 318 -3.97 -17.39 21.85
CA LEU A 318 -2.76 -16.60 22.05
C LEU A 318 -2.07 -16.41 20.70
N THR A 319 -1.75 -15.16 20.36
CA THR A 319 -1.14 -14.81 19.08
C THR A 319 0.18 -14.05 19.28
N PRO A 320 1.32 -14.77 19.50
CA PRO A 320 2.64 -14.17 19.41
C PRO A 320 3.01 -13.83 17.97
N MET A 321 3.67 -12.68 17.77
CA MET A 321 4.30 -12.29 16.52
C MET A 321 5.66 -11.68 16.78
N VAL A 322 6.63 -11.99 15.91
CA VAL A 322 7.93 -11.32 15.83
C VAL A 322 8.16 -10.86 14.42
N TYR A 323 8.81 -9.70 14.27
CA TYR A 323 9.10 -9.16 12.96
C TYR A 323 10.36 -8.28 12.96
N TRP A 324 10.94 -8.18 11.78
CA TRP A 324 12.03 -7.28 11.47
C TRP A 324 11.85 -6.72 10.06
N HIS A 325 12.16 -5.45 9.88
CA HIS A 325 12.38 -4.89 8.55
C HIS A 325 13.56 -3.92 8.58
N LYS A 326 14.23 -3.83 7.44
CA LYS A 326 15.31 -2.92 7.17
C LYS A 326 14.96 -2.10 5.94
N ASP A 327 15.00 -0.78 6.08
CA ASP A 327 14.88 0.16 4.99
C ASP A 327 16.23 0.83 4.76
N VAL A 328 16.71 0.84 3.52
CA VAL A 328 17.93 1.54 3.11
C VAL A 328 17.53 2.55 2.05
N ASP A 329 17.99 3.76 2.21
CA ASP A 329 17.70 4.89 1.34
C ASP A 329 19.00 5.63 0.97
N HIS A 330 19.18 5.89 -0.31
CA HIS A 330 20.26 6.68 -0.88
C HIS A 330 19.65 7.76 -1.77
N TYR A 331 19.82 9.00 -1.38
CA TYR A 331 19.32 10.16 -2.10
C TYR A 331 20.45 11.05 -2.61
N GLN A 332 20.30 11.55 -3.85
CA GLN A 332 21.16 12.55 -4.45
C GLN A 332 20.33 13.73 -4.96
N LEU A 333 20.62 14.94 -4.48
CA LEU A 333 19.96 16.17 -4.96
C LEU A 333 20.29 16.43 -6.44
N ILE A 334 21.47 16.01 -6.89
CA ILE A 334 21.91 16.05 -8.28
C ILE A 334 22.48 14.67 -8.62
N LYS A 335 21.80 13.91 -9.50
CA LYS A 335 22.17 12.56 -9.93
C LYS A 335 23.66 12.50 -10.34
N GLY A 336 24.42 11.61 -9.74
CA GLY A 336 25.85 11.42 -10.00
C GLY A 336 26.76 12.44 -9.32
N LYS A 337 26.25 13.35 -8.49
CA LYS A 337 27.06 14.21 -7.62
C LYS A 337 27.11 13.64 -6.22
N GLU A 338 28.33 13.41 -5.74
CA GLU A 338 28.59 12.77 -4.46
C GLU A 338 28.93 13.76 -3.37
N GLY A 339 28.63 13.42 -2.12
CA GLY A 339 28.97 14.15 -0.93
C GLY A 339 27.86 14.98 -0.34
N ALA A 340 27.94 15.18 0.98
CA ALA A 340 26.97 15.97 1.73
C ALA A 340 26.84 17.43 1.20
N ALA A 341 27.93 18.02 0.73
CA ALA A 341 27.92 19.36 0.14
C ALA A 341 27.13 19.42 -1.17
N ALA A 342 27.03 18.31 -1.91
CA ALA A 342 26.22 18.16 -3.12
C ALA A 342 24.77 17.70 -2.81
N GLY A 343 24.38 17.53 -1.54
CA GLY A 343 23.07 17.09 -1.12
C GLY A 343 22.85 15.58 -1.22
N GLU A 344 23.96 14.79 -1.19
CA GLU A 344 23.87 13.35 -1.10
C GLU A 344 23.73 12.88 0.35
N ASN A 345 22.83 11.92 0.61
CA ASN A 345 22.72 11.32 1.93
C ASN A 345 22.32 9.83 1.84
N TYR A 346 22.63 9.12 2.94
CA TYR A 346 22.37 7.71 3.10
C TYR A 346 21.69 7.46 4.44
N HIS A 347 20.66 6.62 4.43
CA HIS A 347 19.93 6.21 5.62
C HIS A 347 19.79 4.69 5.65
N ARG A 348 19.87 4.11 6.84
CA ARG A 348 19.54 2.71 7.10
C ARG A 348 18.73 2.64 8.37
N LEU A 349 17.47 2.28 8.26
CA LEU A 349 16.55 2.07 9.37
C LEU A 349 16.36 0.57 9.58
N ASP A 350 16.75 0.07 10.74
CA ASP A 350 16.40 -1.28 11.21
C ASP A 350 15.27 -1.16 12.23
N THR A 351 14.18 -1.89 12.01
CA THR A 351 13.01 -1.95 12.90
C THR A 351 12.81 -3.38 13.38
N TYR A 352 12.80 -3.56 14.69
CA TYR A 352 12.54 -4.82 15.35
C TYR A 352 11.25 -4.73 16.15
N GLY A 353 10.37 -5.70 16.00
CA GLY A 353 9.11 -5.71 16.74
C GLY A 353 8.71 -7.09 17.23
N GLY A 354 7.96 -7.08 18.31
CA GLY A 354 7.33 -8.26 18.85
C GLY A 354 6.02 -7.91 19.54
N SER A 355 5.03 -8.74 19.35
CA SER A 355 3.73 -8.60 20.00
C SER A 355 3.26 -9.92 20.58
N LEU A 356 2.55 -9.83 21.69
CA LEU A 356 1.83 -10.94 22.30
C LEU A 356 0.40 -10.50 22.53
N ASN A 357 -0.50 -11.06 21.74
CA ASN A 357 -1.93 -10.78 21.81
C ASN A 357 -2.64 -12.02 22.36
N ALA A 358 -3.65 -11.82 23.18
CA ALA A 358 -4.56 -12.87 23.62
C ALA A 358 -5.99 -12.42 23.42
N HIS A 359 -6.87 -13.31 23.01
CA HIS A 359 -8.31 -13.05 23.05
C HIS A 359 -9.06 -14.23 23.65
N ALA A 360 -10.16 -13.89 24.31
CA ALA A 360 -11.08 -14.86 24.90
C ALA A 360 -12.52 -14.58 24.50
N SER A 361 -13.24 -15.63 24.12
CA SER A 361 -14.67 -15.59 23.84
C SER A 361 -15.44 -16.15 25.04
N TRP A 362 -16.40 -15.41 25.56
CA TRP A 362 -17.17 -15.76 26.74
C TRP A 362 -18.59 -15.18 26.67
N LEU A 363 -19.41 -15.38 27.72
CA LEU A 363 -20.84 -15.04 27.70
C LEU A 363 -21.14 -13.59 27.28
N LEU A 364 -20.30 -12.63 27.68
CA LEU A 364 -20.52 -11.20 27.38
C LEU A 364 -19.85 -10.76 26.05
N GLY A 365 -19.24 -11.66 25.28
CA GLY A 365 -18.63 -11.36 24.00
C GLY A 365 -17.16 -11.77 23.88
N LYS A 366 -16.34 -10.96 23.20
CA LYS A 366 -14.91 -11.23 22.97
C LYS A 366 -14.05 -10.15 23.62
N THR A 367 -13.13 -10.55 24.49
CA THR A 367 -12.13 -9.65 25.09
C THR A 367 -10.76 -9.93 24.49
N ALA A 368 -10.04 -8.90 24.09
CA ALA A 368 -8.65 -9.00 23.64
C ALA A 368 -7.75 -8.10 24.48
N ALA A 369 -6.57 -8.60 24.84
CA ALA A 369 -5.53 -7.85 25.51
C ALA A 369 -4.16 -8.23 24.95
N GLY A 370 -3.20 -7.32 25.07
CA GLY A 370 -1.84 -7.65 24.63
C GLY A 370 -0.85 -6.52 24.78
N VAL A 371 0.37 -6.85 24.38
CA VAL A 371 1.53 -5.96 24.38
C VAL A 371 2.17 -5.98 23.00
N ASP A 372 2.62 -4.81 22.54
CA ASP A 372 3.43 -4.63 21.33
C ASP A 372 4.65 -3.77 21.69
N VAL A 373 5.84 -4.22 21.28
CA VAL A 373 7.09 -3.49 21.45
C VAL A 373 7.76 -3.38 20.09
N ARG A 374 8.10 -2.15 19.70
CA ARG A 374 8.79 -1.83 18.45
C ARG A 374 9.98 -0.95 18.74
N ARG A 375 11.17 -1.39 18.35
CA ARG A 375 12.41 -0.61 18.41
C ARG A 375 12.83 -0.20 17.01
N GLU A 376 13.15 1.05 16.85
CA GLU A 376 13.63 1.69 15.63
C GLU A 376 15.05 2.19 15.85
N HIS A 377 15.95 1.84 14.92
CA HIS A 377 17.37 2.16 14.96
C HIS A 377 17.79 2.67 13.59
N ILE A 378 18.08 3.98 13.48
CA ILE A 378 18.51 4.59 12.23
C ILE A 378 20.00 4.96 12.27
N LEU A 379 20.75 4.41 11.33
CA LEU A 379 22.09 4.86 10.97
C LEU A 379 22.00 5.80 9.79
N SER A 380 22.66 6.95 9.86
CA SER A 380 22.49 7.98 8.84
C SER A 380 23.75 8.82 8.65
N THR A 381 23.85 9.46 7.48
CA THR A 381 24.81 10.54 7.22
C THR A 381 24.24 11.92 7.57
N ALA A 382 22.90 12.00 7.87
CA ALA A 382 22.22 13.29 8.08
C ALA A 382 21.31 13.30 9.33
N TYR A 383 20.71 12.18 9.76
CA TYR A 383 19.69 12.12 10.80
C TYR A 383 20.19 11.46 12.09
N GLY A 384 19.80 12.02 13.23
CA GLY A 384 20.18 11.55 14.55
C GLY A 384 21.40 12.27 15.12
N ASP A 385 21.89 11.76 16.26
CA ASP A 385 23.01 12.31 17.00
C ASP A 385 24.35 11.93 16.38
N VAL A 386 25.28 12.87 16.32
CA VAL A 386 26.64 12.64 15.80
C VAL A 386 27.35 11.62 16.70
N GLN A 387 27.94 10.62 16.08
CA GLN A 387 28.68 9.56 16.77
C GLN A 387 30.19 9.83 16.73
N PRO A 388 30.93 9.37 17.76
CA PRO A 388 32.42 9.32 17.71
C PRO A 388 32.91 8.47 16.53
N GLU A 389 34.09 8.78 16.00
CA GLU A 389 34.62 8.14 14.77
C GLU A 389 34.79 6.61 14.89
N ASP A 390 35.13 6.14 16.08
CA ASP A 390 35.27 4.71 16.38
C ASP A 390 33.93 3.92 16.28
N LYS A 391 32.78 4.64 16.26
CA LYS A 391 31.43 4.08 16.09
C LYS A 391 30.84 4.24 14.70
N TRP A 392 31.60 4.86 13.79
CA TRP A 392 31.11 5.03 12.42
C TRP A 392 31.02 3.69 11.68
N VAL A 393 29.92 3.48 10.96
CA VAL A 393 29.62 2.24 10.26
C VAL A 393 29.80 2.43 8.77
N ALA A 394 30.61 1.59 8.11
CA ALA A 394 30.83 1.66 6.66
C ALA A 394 29.55 1.41 5.88
N ILE A 395 29.35 2.18 4.79
CA ILE A 395 28.26 1.99 3.83
C ILE A 395 28.76 1.08 2.71
N SER A 396 28.17 -0.10 2.62
CA SER A 396 28.57 -1.13 1.64
C SER A 396 28.54 -0.61 0.20
N GLY A 397 29.63 -0.81 -0.54
CA GLY A 397 29.77 -0.40 -1.94
C GLY A 397 30.16 1.07 -2.13
N THR A 398 30.55 1.77 -1.05
CA THR A 398 31.01 3.16 -1.08
C THR A 398 32.24 3.34 -0.17
N ASP A 399 32.89 4.49 -0.24
CA ASP A 399 33.91 4.94 0.73
C ASP A 399 33.31 5.73 1.92
N ARG A 400 31.96 5.80 1.99
CA ARG A 400 31.21 6.58 2.97
C ARG A 400 30.93 5.79 4.24
N LYS A 401 30.63 6.52 5.31
CA LYS A 401 30.24 5.94 6.61
C LYS A 401 29.01 6.64 7.16
N TYR A 402 28.12 5.87 7.77
CA TYR A 402 27.12 6.41 8.67
C TYR A 402 27.83 6.97 9.91
N ASN A 403 27.61 8.22 10.21
CA ASN A 403 28.25 8.93 11.32
C ASN A 403 27.23 9.47 12.33
N ARG A 404 25.97 9.14 12.17
CA ARG A 404 24.85 9.52 13.06
C ARG A 404 24.00 8.33 13.40
N LEU A 405 23.40 8.40 14.60
CA LEU A 405 22.54 7.37 15.16
C LEU A 405 21.30 8.02 15.78
N GLY A 406 20.13 7.45 15.47
CA GLY A 406 18.87 7.73 16.17
C GLY A 406 18.23 6.44 16.63
N GLU A 407 17.71 6.43 17.85
CA GLU A 407 17.01 5.28 18.41
C GLU A 407 15.73 5.71 19.11
N ARG A 408 14.68 4.90 18.95
CA ARG A 408 13.46 5.04 19.76
C ARG A 408 12.77 3.70 19.94
N THR A 409 12.09 3.56 21.06
CA THR A 409 11.29 2.37 21.37
C THR A 409 9.86 2.81 21.65
N ASN A 410 8.94 2.12 20.97
CA ASN A 410 7.51 2.28 21.14
C ASN A 410 6.95 1.06 21.85
N THR A 411 6.32 1.25 23.01
CA THR A 411 5.67 0.18 23.80
C THR A 411 4.19 0.49 23.88
N SER A 412 3.35 -0.47 23.51
CA SER A 412 1.89 -0.36 23.54
C SER A 412 1.31 -1.50 24.38
N LEU A 413 0.40 -1.16 25.28
CA LEU A 413 -0.47 -2.10 25.99
C LEU A 413 -1.90 -1.83 25.54
N PHE A 414 -2.67 -2.84 25.20
CA PHE A 414 -4.05 -2.66 24.81
C PHE A 414 -5.00 -3.60 25.52
N LEU A 415 -6.22 -3.12 25.69
CA LEU A 415 -7.37 -3.88 26.16
C LEU A 415 -8.58 -3.48 25.30
N GLU A 416 -9.29 -4.46 24.76
CA GLU A 416 -10.51 -4.26 23.97
C GLU A 416 -11.55 -5.29 24.37
N HIS A 417 -12.80 -4.86 24.49
CA HIS A 417 -13.95 -5.74 24.69
C HIS A 417 -15.01 -5.49 23.64
N ASN A 418 -15.52 -6.57 23.05
CA ASN A 418 -16.55 -6.57 22.01
C ASN A 418 -17.78 -7.31 22.53
N VAL A 419 -18.85 -6.58 22.81
CA VAL A 419 -20.16 -7.14 23.12
C VAL A 419 -20.92 -7.39 21.83
N ILE A 420 -21.36 -8.61 21.58
CA ILE A 420 -22.09 -9.00 20.36
C ILE A 420 -23.39 -9.67 20.82
N VAL A 421 -24.52 -8.98 20.63
CA VAL A 421 -25.84 -9.49 21.03
C VAL A 421 -26.85 -9.22 19.91
N GLY A 422 -27.38 -10.29 19.34
CA GLY A 422 -28.27 -10.18 18.18
C GLY A 422 -27.61 -9.43 17.03
N GLY A 423 -28.28 -8.40 16.49
CA GLY A 423 -27.72 -7.52 15.45
C GLY A 423 -26.83 -6.38 15.96
N PHE A 424 -26.61 -6.27 17.30
CA PHE A 424 -25.87 -5.18 17.92
C PHE A 424 -24.44 -5.59 18.24
N THR A 425 -23.47 -4.72 17.93
CA THR A 425 -22.07 -4.88 18.33
C THR A 425 -21.57 -3.57 18.96
N LEU A 426 -21.04 -3.66 20.18
CA LEU A 426 -20.32 -2.59 20.86
C LEU A 426 -18.87 -3.03 21.04
N SER A 427 -17.92 -2.25 20.54
CA SER A 427 -16.48 -2.45 20.71
C SER A 427 -15.90 -1.27 21.48
N ALA A 428 -15.42 -1.49 22.67
CA ALA A 428 -14.76 -0.46 23.48
C ALA A 428 -13.33 -0.90 23.82
N GLY A 429 -12.38 0.02 23.74
CA GLY A 429 -10.99 -0.32 24.00
C GLY A 429 -10.13 0.86 24.40
N LEU A 430 -8.98 0.54 24.96
CA LEU A 430 -7.97 1.47 25.40
C LEU A 430 -6.59 0.98 24.95
N LEU A 431 -5.83 1.89 24.35
CA LEU A 431 -4.40 1.73 24.12
C LEU A 431 -3.64 2.63 25.10
N ALA A 432 -2.70 2.07 25.84
CA ALA A 432 -1.69 2.81 26.57
C ALA A 432 -0.37 2.73 25.79
N ASN A 433 0.16 3.84 25.34
CA ASN A 433 1.36 3.90 24.53
C ASN A 433 2.44 4.76 25.19
N ARG A 434 3.68 4.29 25.11
CA ARG A 434 4.89 4.95 25.56
C ARG A 434 5.90 4.97 24.43
N ASN A 435 6.47 6.14 24.14
CA ASN A 435 7.53 6.29 23.13
C ASN A 435 8.73 7.01 23.78
N THR A 436 9.93 6.47 23.60
CA THR A 436 11.16 7.02 24.21
C THR A 436 11.66 8.30 23.51
N ALA A 437 11.20 8.59 22.29
CA ALA A 437 11.47 9.87 21.62
C ALA A 437 10.66 11.04 22.20
N LEU A 438 9.70 10.76 23.07
CA LEU A 438 8.94 11.73 23.83
C LEU A 438 9.44 11.75 25.29
N ASP A 439 8.61 12.14 26.23
CA ASP A 439 8.92 12.17 27.66
C ASP A 439 8.95 10.78 28.33
N GLY A 440 8.76 9.70 27.57
CA GLY A 440 8.77 8.34 28.05
C GLY A 440 7.60 7.95 28.95
N LYS A 441 6.54 8.78 29.02
CA LYS A 441 5.32 8.49 29.80
C LYS A 441 4.29 7.75 28.97
N PHE A 442 3.47 6.93 29.64
CA PHE A 442 2.32 6.32 29.00
C PHE A 442 1.22 7.36 28.73
N ARG A 443 0.70 7.35 27.50
CA ARG A 443 -0.45 8.12 27.05
C ARG A 443 -1.58 7.19 26.65
N LEU A 444 -2.81 7.60 26.92
CA LEU A 444 -4.01 6.80 26.76
C LEU A 444 -4.79 7.22 25.51
N TYR A 445 -5.18 6.24 24.70
CA TYR A 445 -5.95 6.39 23.47
C TYR A 445 -7.21 5.53 23.56
N PRO A 446 -8.30 6.06 24.12
CA PRO A 446 -9.57 5.36 24.15
C PRO A 446 -10.23 5.36 22.77
N GLY A 447 -11.11 4.39 22.57
CA GLY A 447 -11.99 4.34 21.42
C GLY A 447 -13.20 3.48 21.66
N VAL A 448 -14.31 3.88 21.05
CA VAL A 448 -15.60 3.18 21.12
C VAL A 448 -16.20 3.14 19.72
N ASP A 449 -16.63 1.96 19.30
CA ASP A 449 -17.37 1.78 18.07
C ASP A 449 -18.65 1.00 18.37
N VAL A 450 -19.73 1.38 17.71
CA VAL A 450 -21.01 0.73 17.83
C VAL A 450 -21.59 0.45 16.45
N SER A 451 -22.20 -0.70 16.27
CA SER A 451 -22.98 -0.98 15.06
C SER A 451 -24.27 -1.74 15.39
N TYR A 452 -25.25 -1.54 14.54
CA TYR A 452 -26.54 -2.22 14.60
C TYR A 452 -26.92 -2.74 13.21
N ARG A 453 -27.34 -3.99 13.15
CA ARG A 453 -27.89 -4.67 11.97
C ARG A 453 -29.35 -4.98 12.24
N PRO A 454 -30.30 -4.16 11.75
CA PRO A 454 -31.71 -4.46 11.90
C PRO A 454 -32.14 -5.72 11.14
N ASN A 455 -31.45 -6.04 10.05
CA ASN A 455 -31.62 -7.22 9.23
C ASN A 455 -30.28 -7.59 8.52
N ASP A 456 -30.30 -8.57 7.64
CA ASP A 456 -29.08 -9.02 6.91
C ASP A 456 -28.64 -8.02 5.83
N GLU A 457 -29.52 -7.13 5.40
CA GLU A 457 -29.25 -6.16 4.33
C GLU A 457 -28.62 -4.87 4.88
N TRP A 458 -29.04 -4.40 6.06
CA TRP A 458 -28.66 -3.12 6.61
C TRP A 458 -27.70 -3.25 7.79
N LYS A 459 -26.67 -2.40 7.77
CA LYS A 459 -25.78 -2.17 8.92
C LYS A 459 -25.54 -0.66 9.08
N VAL A 460 -25.81 -0.14 10.25
CA VAL A 460 -25.45 1.23 10.62
C VAL A 460 -24.35 1.21 11.68
N TYR A 461 -23.46 2.22 11.70
CA TYR A 461 -22.39 2.27 12.68
C TYR A 461 -22.03 3.72 13.05
N ALA A 462 -21.48 3.85 14.24
CA ALA A 462 -20.83 5.08 14.72
C ALA A 462 -19.52 4.72 15.44
N SER A 463 -18.55 5.59 15.36
CA SER A 463 -17.23 5.38 15.93
C SER A 463 -16.63 6.66 16.45
N TRP A 464 -15.94 6.58 17.60
CA TRP A 464 -15.13 7.65 18.17
C TRP A 464 -13.80 7.06 18.62
N ASN A 465 -12.68 7.63 18.17
CA ASN A 465 -11.36 7.15 18.50
C ASN A 465 -10.35 8.28 18.58
N ARG A 466 -9.32 8.11 19.42
CA ARG A 466 -8.15 8.98 19.51
C ARG A 466 -6.92 8.32 18.96
N ALA A 467 -6.02 9.12 18.38
CA ALA A 467 -4.73 8.68 17.86
C ALA A 467 -3.65 9.75 18.05
N LEU A 468 -2.39 9.37 17.83
CA LEU A 468 -1.23 10.24 17.91
C LEU A 468 -0.25 9.86 16.80
N ARG A 469 0.48 10.84 16.27
CA ARG A 469 1.65 10.60 15.40
C ARG A 469 2.89 11.23 16.03
N VAL A 470 3.94 10.43 16.14
CA VAL A 470 5.28 10.90 16.54
C VAL A 470 5.98 11.45 15.30
N PRO A 471 6.70 12.59 15.38
CA PRO A 471 7.48 13.11 14.26
C PRO A 471 8.41 12.07 13.65
N THR A 472 8.58 12.08 12.33
CA THR A 472 9.52 11.22 11.63
C THR A 472 10.97 11.70 11.83
N TYR A 473 11.95 10.87 11.53
CA TYR A 473 13.35 11.32 11.56
C TYR A 473 13.60 12.43 10.52
N THR A 474 12.90 12.41 9.40
CA THR A 474 12.90 13.47 8.39
C THR A 474 12.39 14.78 8.98
N ASP A 475 11.24 14.79 9.66
CA ASP A 475 10.68 15.99 10.30
C ASP A 475 11.65 16.60 11.32
N LEU A 476 12.37 15.77 12.07
CA LEU A 476 13.27 16.23 13.15
C LEU A 476 14.62 16.72 12.65
N TYR A 477 15.24 16.04 11.67
CA TYR A 477 16.66 16.18 11.40
C TYR A 477 17.02 16.67 10.00
N THR A 478 16.08 16.77 9.06
CA THR A 478 16.40 17.26 7.71
C THR A 478 17.03 18.66 7.77
N SER A 479 18.18 18.81 7.14
CA SER A 479 18.85 20.11 7.01
C SER A 479 19.59 20.16 5.68
N ASN A 480 19.02 20.90 4.72
CA ASN A 480 19.60 21.09 3.39
C ASN A 480 19.31 22.51 2.86
N SER A 481 19.58 22.75 1.58
CA SER A 481 19.39 24.06 0.96
C SER A 481 17.93 24.49 0.81
N VAL A 482 16.98 23.55 0.90
CA VAL A 482 15.54 23.78 0.63
C VAL A 482 14.64 23.47 1.82
N GLN A 483 15.12 22.69 2.81
CA GLN A 483 14.34 22.21 3.95
C GLN A 483 15.11 22.26 5.25
N GLN A 484 14.41 22.54 6.36
CA GLN A 484 14.95 22.57 7.72
C GLN A 484 13.96 21.91 8.68
N GLY A 485 14.36 20.78 9.28
CA GLY A 485 13.63 20.07 10.34
C GLY A 485 13.78 20.75 11.70
N ASP A 486 12.96 20.33 12.66
CA ASP A 486 12.99 20.85 14.03
C ASP A 486 12.88 19.72 15.06
N ILE A 487 13.90 19.60 15.92
CA ILE A 487 13.94 18.59 17.01
C ILE A 487 12.96 18.90 18.14
N ALA A 488 12.41 20.11 18.21
CA ALA A 488 11.43 20.53 19.22
C ALA A 488 9.99 20.23 18.84
N LEU A 489 9.74 19.55 17.71
CA LEU A 489 8.40 19.20 17.25
C LEU A 489 7.64 18.35 18.29
N ARG A 490 6.40 18.77 18.54
CA ARG A 490 5.46 18.04 19.37
C ARG A 490 4.73 16.98 18.54
N PRO A 491 4.33 15.86 19.18
CA PRO A 491 3.52 14.85 18.48
C PRO A 491 2.14 15.41 18.12
N GLU A 492 1.66 15.05 16.93
CA GLU A 492 0.29 15.34 16.48
C GLU A 492 -0.72 14.52 17.27
N LYS A 493 -1.91 15.10 17.49
CA LYS A 493 -3.04 14.43 18.15
C LYS A 493 -4.27 14.50 17.26
N ASN A 494 -5.05 13.42 17.24
CA ASN A 494 -6.30 13.33 16.49
C ASN A 494 -7.42 12.78 17.37
N GLU A 495 -8.59 13.40 17.26
CA GLU A 495 -9.84 12.90 17.78
C GLU A 495 -10.84 12.80 16.61
N ALA A 496 -11.24 11.57 16.27
CA ALA A 496 -12.02 11.30 15.07
C ALA A 496 -13.37 10.68 15.39
N PHE A 497 -14.40 11.19 14.74
CA PHE A 497 -15.76 10.66 14.73
C PHE A 497 -16.11 10.18 13.33
N LYS A 498 -16.76 9.03 13.23
CA LYS A 498 -17.25 8.51 11.96
C LYS A 498 -18.61 7.84 12.14
N VAL A 499 -19.52 8.10 11.21
CA VAL A 499 -20.82 7.46 11.13
C VAL A 499 -21.02 6.91 9.73
N GLY A 500 -21.82 5.86 9.59
CA GLY A 500 -22.13 5.38 8.25
C GLY A 500 -23.13 4.24 8.24
N THR A 501 -23.51 3.86 7.04
CA THR A 501 -24.41 2.76 6.78
C THR A 501 -23.95 1.94 5.59
N ARG A 502 -24.19 0.64 5.64
CA ARG A 502 -24.05 -0.28 4.52
C ARG A 502 -25.40 -0.90 4.23
N TYR A 503 -25.80 -0.87 2.98
CA TYR A 503 -26.89 -1.63 2.44
C TYR A 503 -26.36 -2.68 1.47
N ARG A 504 -26.76 -3.93 1.62
CA ARG A 504 -26.33 -5.03 0.77
C ARG A 504 -27.48 -5.96 0.50
N THR A 505 -27.67 -6.30 -0.76
CA THR A 505 -28.62 -7.31 -1.21
C THR A 505 -27.97 -8.13 -2.33
N HIS A 506 -28.68 -9.13 -2.87
CA HIS A 506 -28.17 -9.90 -3.99
C HIS A 506 -27.81 -9.00 -5.17
N GLY A 507 -26.53 -9.02 -5.57
CA GLY A 507 -26.02 -8.26 -6.70
C GLY A 507 -25.86 -6.74 -6.50
N PHE A 508 -26.17 -6.17 -5.31
CA PHE A 508 -25.98 -4.74 -5.04
C PHE A 508 -25.42 -4.51 -3.64
N GLU A 509 -24.40 -3.65 -3.54
CA GLU A 509 -23.87 -3.16 -2.27
C GLU A 509 -23.66 -1.64 -2.35
N ALA A 510 -24.00 -0.93 -1.28
CA ALA A 510 -23.71 0.49 -1.14
C ALA A 510 -23.27 0.81 0.29
N VAL A 511 -22.26 1.67 0.41
CA VAL A 511 -21.74 2.19 1.67
C VAL A 511 -21.77 3.71 1.62
N LEU A 512 -22.39 4.33 2.62
CA LEU A 512 -22.35 5.77 2.84
C LEU A 512 -21.67 6.02 4.18
N SER A 513 -20.71 6.90 4.25
CA SER A 513 -20.07 7.29 5.50
C SER A 513 -19.80 8.79 5.57
N GLY A 514 -19.90 9.37 6.76
CA GLY A 514 -19.46 10.72 7.08
C GLY A 514 -18.46 10.71 8.23
N PHE A 515 -17.53 11.65 8.23
CA PHE A 515 -16.50 11.74 9.25
C PHE A 515 -16.22 13.19 9.65
N TYR A 516 -15.73 13.34 10.88
CA TYR A 516 -15.13 14.56 11.42
C TYR A 516 -13.88 14.19 12.22
N SER A 517 -12.76 14.81 11.89
CA SER A 517 -11.44 14.56 12.50
C SER A 517 -10.87 15.89 12.98
N LYS A 518 -10.61 15.99 14.28
CA LYS A 518 -10.02 17.17 14.92
C LYS A 518 -8.56 16.93 15.20
N GLY A 519 -7.69 17.54 14.37
CA GLY A 519 -6.25 17.47 14.50
C GLY A 519 -5.69 18.64 15.31
N THR A 520 -4.72 18.39 16.19
CA THR A 520 -3.99 19.42 16.94
C THR A 520 -2.49 19.12 16.89
N ASP A 521 -1.67 20.17 16.98
CA ASP A 521 -0.21 20.10 16.84
C ASP A 521 0.22 19.47 15.49
N ILE A 522 -0.56 19.70 14.43
CA ILE A 522 -0.27 19.12 13.10
C ILE A 522 1.10 19.56 12.60
N ILE A 523 1.89 18.62 12.12
CA ILE A 523 3.22 18.87 11.57
C ILE A 523 3.12 19.02 10.06
N ASP A 524 3.69 20.10 9.54
CA ASP A 524 3.85 20.31 8.11
C ASP A 524 5.15 21.04 7.78
N TRP A 525 5.56 20.95 6.54
CA TRP A 525 6.65 21.68 5.94
C TRP A 525 6.10 22.97 5.34
N VAL A 526 6.46 24.11 5.93
CA VAL A 526 5.86 25.40 5.58
C VAL A 526 6.89 26.46 5.30
N TYR A 527 6.51 27.47 4.53
CA TYR A 527 7.16 28.77 4.50
C TYR A 527 6.50 29.66 5.56
N PRO A 528 7.19 30.01 6.67
CA PRO A 528 6.63 30.88 7.69
C PRO A 528 6.32 32.28 7.16
N THR A 529 7.14 32.80 6.24
CA THR A 529 6.95 34.12 5.61
C THR A 529 7.20 34.05 4.11
N ALA A 530 6.80 35.08 3.36
CA ALA A 530 7.06 35.19 1.93
C ALA A 530 8.55 35.26 1.57
N GLU A 531 9.40 35.76 2.49
CA GLU A 531 10.85 35.89 2.36
C GLU A 531 11.59 34.59 2.74
N SER A 532 10.90 33.61 3.28
CA SER A 532 11.48 32.34 3.69
C SER A 532 12.13 31.63 2.48
N LYS A 533 13.39 31.23 2.62
CA LYS A 533 14.16 30.57 1.58
C LYS A 533 14.08 29.05 1.62
N LYS A 534 13.61 28.51 2.76
CA LYS A 534 13.48 27.07 3.03
C LYS A 534 12.14 26.76 3.62
N TYR A 535 11.63 25.58 3.31
CA TYR A 535 10.55 24.99 4.09
C TYR A 535 11.07 24.62 5.49
N GLN A 536 10.27 24.88 6.51
CA GLN A 536 10.53 24.51 7.90
C GLN A 536 9.50 23.52 8.38
N ALA A 537 9.95 22.44 9.02
CA ALA A 537 9.03 21.52 9.72
C ALA A 537 8.52 22.22 10.98
N MET A 538 7.20 22.39 11.09
CA MET A 538 6.58 23.10 12.21
C MET A 538 5.28 22.45 12.64
N ASN A 539 4.91 22.59 13.92
CA ASN A 539 3.55 22.33 14.35
C ASN A 539 2.70 23.56 13.93
N ILE A 540 1.87 23.39 12.91
CA ILE A 540 1.08 24.48 12.30
C ILE A 540 -0.22 24.80 13.03
N GLY A 541 -0.52 24.12 14.15
CA GLY A 541 -1.71 24.38 14.96
C GLY A 541 -2.82 23.35 14.76
N LYS A 542 -4.05 23.78 14.49
CA LYS A 542 -5.24 22.92 14.38
C LYS A 542 -5.63 22.71 12.94
N LEU A 543 -6.03 21.47 12.63
CA LEU A 543 -6.51 21.07 11.33
C LEU A 543 -7.72 20.14 11.49
N ASP A 544 -8.89 20.64 11.17
CA ASP A 544 -10.13 19.88 11.24
C ASP A 544 -10.51 19.42 9.83
N ASN A 545 -10.62 18.10 9.63
CA ASN A 545 -11.08 17.49 8.39
C ASN A 545 -12.51 16.97 8.58
N MET A 546 -13.41 17.30 7.68
CA MET A 546 -14.75 16.76 7.64
C MET A 546 -15.12 16.35 6.21
N GLY A 547 -15.95 15.34 6.09
CA GLY A 547 -16.35 14.89 4.77
C GLY A 547 -17.29 13.71 4.79
N TYR A 548 -17.59 13.25 3.59
CA TYR A 548 -18.38 12.04 3.39
C TYR A 548 -17.89 11.27 2.16
N SER A 549 -18.18 9.98 2.15
CA SER A 549 -17.94 9.11 0.99
C SER A 549 -19.13 8.22 0.72
N VAL A 550 -19.32 7.93 -0.57
CA VAL A 550 -20.28 6.95 -1.08
C VAL A 550 -19.50 5.97 -1.94
N ASP A 551 -19.72 4.69 -1.75
CA ASP A 551 -19.22 3.61 -2.60
C ASP A 551 -20.37 2.67 -2.92
N ALA A 552 -20.59 2.35 -4.20
CA ALA A 552 -21.66 1.47 -4.64
C ALA A 552 -21.15 0.50 -5.71
N ALA A 553 -21.53 -0.77 -5.58
CA ALA A 553 -21.22 -1.84 -6.51
C ALA A 553 -22.48 -2.54 -6.97
N LEU A 554 -22.64 -2.70 -8.27
CA LEU A 554 -23.74 -3.44 -8.90
C LEU A 554 -23.15 -4.61 -9.70
N HIS A 555 -23.40 -5.82 -9.25
CA HIS A 555 -22.98 -7.07 -9.86
C HIS A 555 -24.06 -7.56 -10.84
N LEU A 556 -24.09 -6.99 -12.03
CA LEU A 556 -25.11 -7.29 -13.04
C LEU A 556 -25.07 -8.73 -13.51
N GLN A 557 -23.91 -9.38 -13.45
CA GLN A 557 -23.79 -10.79 -13.80
C GLN A 557 -24.62 -11.70 -12.87
N GLU A 558 -24.82 -11.33 -11.60
CA GLU A 558 -25.67 -12.07 -10.66
C GLU A 558 -27.16 -11.84 -10.95
N LEU A 559 -27.53 -10.58 -11.24
CA LEU A 559 -28.92 -10.17 -11.50
C LEU A 559 -29.38 -10.55 -12.91
N LEU A 560 -28.53 -10.39 -13.90
CA LEU A 560 -28.79 -10.54 -15.32
C LEU A 560 -27.63 -11.31 -15.99
N PRO A 561 -27.51 -12.64 -15.82
CA PRO A 561 -26.35 -13.44 -16.23
C PRO A 561 -25.97 -13.34 -17.73
N LYS A 562 -26.94 -13.01 -18.59
CA LYS A 562 -26.74 -12.87 -20.04
C LYS A 562 -26.41 -11.43 -20.49
N PHE A 563 -26.48 -10.46 -19.57
CA PHE A 563 -26.19 -9.08 -19.92
C PHE A 563 -24.69 -8.90 -20.14
N PHE A 564 -24.34 -8.05 -21.09
CA PHE A 564 -22.91 -7.90 -21.47
C PHE A 564 -22.11 -7.12 -20.44
N ILE A 565 -22.70 -6.16 -19.71
CA ILE A 565 -22.06 -5.51 -18.56
C ILE A 565 -22.14 -6.46 -17.37
N THR A 566 -21.00 -6.79 -16.80
CA THR A 566 -20.90 -7.74 -15.69
C THR A 566 -20.93 -7.05 -14.34
N ARG A 567 -20.31 -5.86 -14.24
CA ARG A 567 -20.21 -5.09 -12.99
C ARG A 567 -20.09 -3.58 -13.28
N ILE A 568 -20.70 -2.80 -12.40
CA ILE A 568 -20.49 -1.35 -12.30
C ILE A 568 -20.13 -1.04 -10.86
N LYS A 569 -19.05 -0.30 -10.64
CA LYS A 569 -18.66 0.21 -9.32
C LYS A 569 -18.46 1.71 -9.40
N ALA A 570 -19.11 2.48 -8.52
CA ALA A 570 -19.02 3.92 -8.48
C ALA A 570 -18.68 4.38 -7.07
N GLY A 571 -17.79 5.35 -6.97
CA GLY A 571 -17.38 5.91 -5.70
C GLY A 571 -17.26 7.44 -5.77
N TYR A 572 -17.58 8.10 -4.67
CA TYR A 572 -17.39 9.54 -4.52
C TYR A 572 -16.97 9.88 -3.11
N ALA A 573 -16.03 10.80 -2.97
CA ALA A 573 -15.62 11.39 -1.71
C ALA A 573 -15.55 12.91 -1.80
N PHE A 574 -16.01 13.57 -0.73
CA PHE A 574 -15.87 15.00 -0.50
C PHE A 574 -15.17 15.23 0.82
N ILE A 575 -14.17 16.12 0.83
CA ILE A 575 -13.42 16.51 2.01
C ILE A 575 -13.39 18.04 2.08
N HIS A 576 -13.70 18.56 3.24
CA HIS A 576 -13.51 19.97 3.59
C HIS A 576 -12.58 20.06 4.78
N GLN A 577 -11.57 20.91 4.66
CA GLN A 577 -10.58 21.15 5.69
C GLN A 577 -10.69 22.57 6.21
N LYS A 578 -10.74 22.70 7.54
CA LYS A 578 -10.65 23.98 8.24
C LYS A 578 -9.38 23.98 9.07
N HIS A 579 -8.56 24.99 8.89
CA HIS A 579 -7.33 25.15 9.66
C HIS A 579 -7.34 26.44 10.46
N SER A 580 -6.61 26.42 11.59
CA SER A 580 -6.27 27.58 12.39
C SER A 580 -4.81 27.45 12.76
N THR A 581 -3.97 28.30 12.20
CA THR A 581 -2.52 28.26 12.37
C THR A 581 -2.09 29.05 13.59
N ASP A 582 -1.12 28.55 14.33
CA ASP A 582 -0.48 29.22 15.46
C ASP A 582 0.64 30.16 14.95
N GLY A 583 0.32 31.08 14.04
CA GLY A 583 1.23 31.99 13.35
C GLY A 583 0.95 32.07 11.86
N ASP A 584 1.72 32.92 11.17
CA ASP A 584 1.58 33.08 9.73
C ASP A 584 2.19 31.86 9.01
N VAL A 585 1.42 31.28 8.09
CA VAL A 585 1.85 30.23 7.17
C VAL A 585 1.64 30.74 5.75
N PHE A 586 2.74 31.14 5.10
CA PHE A 586 2.66 31.65 3.73
C PHE A 586 2.46 30.54 2.69
N GLY A 587 3.01 29.35 2.92
CA GLY A 587 2.84 28.18 2.04
C GLY A 587 3.03 26.88 2.81
N SER A 588 2.21 25.89 2.48
CA SER A 588 2.21 24.53 3.02
C SER A 588 2.59 23.55 1.91
N LEU A 589 3.38 22.54 2.24
CA LEU A 589 3.81 21.55 1.26
C LEU A 589 2.87 20.34 1.19
N TYR A 590 2.26 19.94 2.30
CA TYR A 590 1.47 18.70 2.35
C TYR A 590 0.10 18.85 3.02
N ALA A 591 0.03 19.42 4.21
CA ALA A 591 -1.19 19.35 5.03
C ALA A 591 -2.37 20.14 4.44
N LEU A 592 -2.10 21.26 3.75
CA LEU A 592 -3.13 22.08 3.14
C LEU A 592 -3.41 21.74 1.66
N GLU A 593 -2.67 20.78 1.08
CA GLU A 593 -2.85 20.30 -0.30
C GLU A 593 -3.71 19.03 -0.32
N TYR A 594 -4.89 19.06 0.20
CA TYR A 594 -5.77 17.89 0.29
C TYR A 594 -6.65 17.70 -0.95
N LEU A 595 -7.08 16.46 -1.16
CA LEU A 595 -8.04 16.07 -2.19
C LEU A 595 -9.44 16.45 -1.73
N ARG A 596 -10.05 17.47 -2.38
CA ARG A 596 -11.38 17.99 -2.02
C ARG A 596 -12.50 17.14 -2.56
N HIS A 597 -12.40 16.79 -3.83
CA HIS A 597 -13.38 15.95 -4.51
C HIS A 597 -12.69 14.80 -5.23
N LYS A 598 -13.27 13.63 -5.16
CA LYS A 598 -12.87 12.48 -5.95
C LYS A 598 -14.09 11.69 -6.37
N ALA A 599 -14.21 11.41 -7.68
CA ALA A 599 -15.19 10.48 -8.22
C ALA A 599 -14.48 9.37 -8.98
N THR A 600 -14.95 8.14 -8.81
CA THR A 600 -14.46 6.95 -9.52
C THR A 600 -15.64 6.21 -10.14
N LEU A 601 -15.44 5.67 -11.34
CA LEU A 601 -16.40 4.80 -12.00
C LEU A 601 -15.63 3.65 -12.66
N GLN A 602 -16.00 2.43 -12.35
CA GLN A 602 -15.45 1.24 -12.98
C GLN A 602 -16.59 0.50 -13.67
N VAL A 603 -16.35 0.05 -14.88
CA VAL A 603 -17.32 -0.72 -15.69
C VAL A 603 -16.59 -1.93 -16.28
N ASP A 604 -17.03 -3.11 -15.92
CA ASP A 604 -16.57 -4.37 -16.48
C ASP A 604 -17.61 -4.92 -17.41
N HIS A 605 -17.23 -5.32 -18.62
CA HIS A 605 -18.15 -5.92 -19.58
C HIS A 605 -17.48 -7.03 -20.40
N ARG A 606 -18.31 -7.96 -20.84
CA ARG A 606 -17.93 -9.03 -21.76
C ARG A 606 -18.11 -8.51 -23.19
N ILE A 607 -17.06 -8.65 -23.99
CA ILE A 607 -17.10 -8.34 -25.42
C ILE A 607 -17.51 -9.58 -26.21
N TRP A 608 -16.80 -10.68 -25.98
CA TRP A 608 -17.04 -11.93 -26.72
C TRP A 608 -16.35 -13.10 -26.00
N ARG A 609 -17.08 -14.17 -25.70
CA ARG A 609 -16.55 -15.37 -25.00
C ARG A 609 -15.68 -14.99 -23.77
N GLN A 610 -14.37 -15.26 -23.84
CA GLN A 610 -13.38 -14.97 -22.80
C GLN A 610 -12.77 -13.56 -22.89
N LEU A 611 -13.16 -12.78 -23.92
CA LEU A 611 -12.69 -11.41 -24.08
C LEU A 611 -13.55 -10.46 -23.25
N THR A 612 -12.90 -9.79 -22.29
CA THR A 612 -13.53 -8.78 -21.42
C THR A 612 -12.84 -7.45 -21.54
N ALA A 613 -13.55 -6.39 -21.21
CA ALA A 613 -12.99 -5.07 -21.03
C ALA A 613 -13.34 -4.53 -19.65
N SER A 614 -12.39 -3.83 -19.06
CA SER A 614 -12.53 -3.09 -17.80
C SER A 614 -12.15 -1.65 -18.04
N TRP A 615 -13.01 -0.73 -17.66
CA TRP A 615 -12.83 0.71 -17.76
C TRP A 615 -12.78 1.30 -16.38
N ALA A 616 -11.86 2.21 -16.13
CA ALA A 616 -11.77 2.98 -14.90
C ALA A 616 -11.70 4.47 -15.23
N LEU A 617 -12.69 5.22 -14.77
CA LEU A 617 -12.71 6.67 -14.86
C LEU A 617 -12.45 7.23 -13.46
N ARG A 618 -11.59 8.23 -13.37
CA ARG A 618 -11.29 8.96 -12.16
C ARG A 618 -11.30 10.45 -12.45
N TRP A 619 -12.17 11.18 -11.73
CA TRP A 619 -12.18 12.63 -11.67
C TRP A 619 -11.78 13.07 -10.28
N GLN A 620 -10.92 14.09 -10.18
CA GLN A 620 -10.50 14.63 -8.88
C GLN A 620 -10.17 16.11 -8.94
N GLU A 621 -10.44 16.78 -7.83
CA GLU A 621 -10.12 18.17 -7.56
C GLU A 621 -9.33 18.29 -6.28
N ARG A 622 -8.15 18.88 -6.35
CA ARG A 622 -7.24 19.13 -5.25
C ARG A 622 -7.18 20.61 -4.93
N MET A 623 -7.09 20.94 -3.65
CA MET A 623 -6.92 22.32 -3.20
C MET A 623 -5.50 22.83 -3.45
N ASN A 624 -5.29 24.15 -3.23
CA ASN A 624 -4.00 24.82 -3.36
C ASN A 624 -3.53 25.03 -4.82
N GLY A 625 -4.48 25.45 -5.71
CA GLY A 625 -4.17 25.89 -7.09
C GLY A 625 -4.03 24.80 -8.13
N TYR A 626 -4.31 23.54 -7.78
CA TYR A 626 -4.36 22.45 -8.76
C TYR A 626 -5.61 22.54 -9.64
N HIS A 627 -5.48 22.25 -10.93
CA HIS A 627 -6.60 22.13 -11.83
C HIS A 627 -7.27 20.75 -11.68
N PRO A 628 -8.61 20.68 -11.63
CA PRO A 628 -9.32 19.41 -11.67
C PRO A 628 -9.00 18.67 -12.98
N TYR A 629 -8.94 17.34 -12.88
CA TYR A 629 -8.70 16.51 -14.07
C TYR A 629 -9.54 15.24 -14.07
N THR A 630 -9.75 14.71 -15.28
CA THR A 630 -10.37 13.40 -15.51
C THR A 630 -9.38 12.49 -16.19
N LYS A 631 -9.23 11.29 -15.68
CA LYS A 631 -8.39 10.24 -16.24
C LYS A 631 -9.24 9.02 -16.55
N VAL A 632 -9.01 8.41 -17.72
CA VAL A 632 -9.67 7.18 -18.13
C VAL A 632 -8.62 6.13 -18.46
N ASP A 633 -8.74 4.97 -17.83
CA ASP A 633 -7.89 3.82 -18.01
C ASP A 633 -8.70 2.66 -18.58
N VAL A 634 -8.07 1.79 -19.36
CA VAL A 634 -8.74 0.65 -19.99
C VAL A 634 -7.84 -0.59 -19.98
N ARG A 635 -8.46 -1.74 -19.76
CA ARG A 635 -7.83 -3.06 -19.90
C ARG A 635 -8.72 -3.95 -20.78
N LEU A 636 -8.15 -4.52 -21.81
CA LEU A 636 -8.74 -5.59 -22.62
C LEU A 636 -8.03 -6.89 -22.24
N GLN A 637 -8.78 -7.92 -21.91
CA GLN A 637 -8.20 -9.19 -21.45
C GLN A 637 -8.91 -10.39 -22.08
N TRP A 638 -8.13 -11.30 -22.63
CA TRP A 638 -8.54 -12.66 -22.97
C TRP A 638 -8.08 -13.60 -21.87
N SER A 639 -9.05 -14.31 -21.24
CA SER A 639 -8.78 -15.22 -20.14
C SER A 639 -9.10 -16.67 -20.56
N ALA A 640 -8.05 -17.51 -20.65
CA ALA A 640 -8.16 -18.96 -20.83
C ALA A 640 -7.82 -19.68 -19.50
N PRO A 641 -8.15 -20.97 -19.35
CA PRO A 641 -7.92 -21.71 -18.10
C PRO A 641 -6.44 -21.72 -17.64
N THR A 642 -5.49 -21.69 -18.57
CA THR A 642 -4.05 -21.79 -18.29
C THR A 642 -3.28 -20.53 -18.63
N TYR A 643 -3.86 -19.57 -19.36
CA TYR A 643 -3.16 -18.35 -19.74
C TYR A 643 -4.12 -17.14 -19.83
N ASN A 644 -3.55 -15.96 -19.65
CA ASN A 644 -4.20 -14.69 -19.91
C ASN A 644 -3.33 -13.85 -20.86
N ILE A 645 -3.97 -13.14 -21.79
CA ILE A 645 -3.31 -12.14 -22.64
C ILE A 645 -4.10 -10.84 -22.43
N TYR A 646 -3.39 -9.73 -22.29
CA TYR A 646 -4.04 -8.44 -22.08
C TYR A 646 -3.30 -7.29 -22.77
N VAL A 647 -4.07 -6.25 -23.07
CA VAL A 647 -3.56 -4.92 -23.40
C VAL A 647 -4.21 -3.96 -22.40
N LYS A 648 -3.41 -3.09 -21.82
CA LYS A 648 -3.88 -2.03 -20.92
C LYS A 648 -3.34 -0.69 -21.34
N ALA A 649 -4.14 0.36 -21.15
CA ALA A 649 -3.74 1.73 -21.41
C ALA A 649 -4.17 2.60 -20.23
N ASP A 650 -3.17 3.18 -19.59
CA ASP A 650 -3.31 4.19 -18.56
C ASP A 650 -3.45 5.57 -19.23
N ASN A 651 -4.39 6.40 -18.76
CA ASN A 651 -4.62 7.74 -19.25
C ASN A 651 -4.85 7.82 -20.77
N ILE A 652 -5.83 7.05 -21.28
CA ILE A 652 -6.14 7.00 -22.74
C ILE A 652 -6.52 8.36 -23.34
N THR A 653 -6.97 9.30 -22.49
CA THR A 653 -7.28 10.66 -22.88
C THR A 653 -6.03 11.53 -23.07
N ASN A 654 -4.85 11.00 -22.75
CA ASN A 654 -3.57 11.69 -22.80
C ASN A 654 -3.57 13.04 -22.08
N HIS A 655 -4.29 13.12 -20.95
CA HIS A 655 -4.42 14.34 -20.17
C HIS A 655 -3.14 14.62 -19.38
N HIS A 656 -2.67 15.87 -19.42
CA HIS A 656 -1.53 16.30 -18.61
C HIS A 656 -2.01 16.84 -17.26
N TYR A 657 -1.54 16.27 -16.17
CA TYR A 657 -1.97 16.63 -14.83
C TYR A 657 -0.81 16.57 -13.81
N TYR A 658 -1.09 17.11 -12.64
CA TYR A 658 -0.16 17.14 -11.50
C TYR A 658 -0.90 16.61 -10.26
N ASP A 659 -0.29 15.63 -9.57
CA ASP A 659 -0.80 15.12 -8.31
C ASP A 659 -0.10 15.75 -7.10
N LEU A 660 1.13 16.23 -7.29
CA LEU A 660 1.96 16.81 -6.24
C LEU A 660 2.90 17.87 -6.83
N GLY A 661 2.88 19.07 -6.27
CA GLY A 661 3.80 20.16 -6.61
C GLY A 661 3.97 20.35 -8.12
N ASN A 662 5.23 20.40 -8.55
CA ASN A 662 5.60 20.53 -9.97
C ASN A 662 5.90 19.19 -10.67
N VAL A 663 5.48 18.06 -10.08
CA VAL A 663 5.71 16.73 -10.66
C VAL A 663 4.66 16.42 -11.71
N LYS A 664 5.02 16.68 -12.98
CA LYS A 664 4.16 16.36 -14.12
C LYS A 664 3.97 14.85 -14.23
N GLN A 665 2.72 14.42 -14.37
CA GLN A 665 2.38 13.03 -14.57
C GLN A 665 2.47 12.63 -16.04
N PRO A 666 2.79 11.34 -16.33
CA PRO A 666 2.85 10.84 -17.70
C PRO A 666 1.52 10.99 -18.45
N GLY A 667 1.60 11.18 -19.78
CA GLY A 667 0.46 11.05 -20.66
C GLY A 667 0.00 9.60 -20.83
N ILE A 668 -0.51 9.25 -22.01
CA ILE A 668 -0.94 7.88 -22.31
C ILE A 668 0.21 6.89 -22.17
N TRP A 669 -0.05 5.77 -21.47
CA TRP A 669 0.91 4.67 -21.25
C TRP A 669 0.27 3.35 -21.63
N VAL A 670 0.70 2.76 -22.75
CA VAL A 670 0.14 1.51 -23.28
C VAL A 670 1.08 0.36 -22.96
N MET A 671 0.54 -0.75 -22.47
CA MET A 671 1.27 -1.98 -22.18
C MET A 671 0.50 -3.20 -22.71
N ALA A 672 1.23 -4.19 -23.16
CA ALA A 672 0.69 -5.51 -23.50
C ALA A 672 1.44 -6.58 -22.69
N GLY A 673 0.73 -7.62 -22.29
CA GLY A 673 1.32 -8.68 -21.49
C GLY A 673 0.57 -9.99 -21.59
N ALA A 674 1.24 -11.03 -21.10
CA ALA A 674 0.67 -12.36 -20.98
C ALA A 674 1.12 -13.02 -19.69
N SER A 675 0.29 -13.93 -19.19
CA SER A 675 0.64 -14.80 -18.06
C SER A 675 0.21 -16.23 -18.35
N VAL A 676 0.99 -17.19 -17.87
CA VAL A 676 0.71 -18.63 -17.97
C VAL A 676 0.73 -19.23 -16.57
N LYS A 677 -0.31 -20.01 -16.21
CA LYS A 677 -0.41 -20.75 -14.97
C LYS A 677 -0.47 -22.25 -15.27
N LEU A 678 0.54 -22.97 -14.81
CA LEU A 678 0.65 -24.43 -14.97
C LEU A 678 0.43 -25.09 -13.60
N LYS A 679 -0.51 -26.03 -13.51
CA LYS A 679 -0.74 -26.88 -12.34
C LYS A 679 0.03 -28.18 -12.48
N PHE A 680 0.53 -28.75 -11.37
CA PHE A 680 1.29 -30.00 -11.33
C PHE A 680 1.04 -30.79 -10.05
#